data_42f63aafab42f5bcc921a9e2929c6e5c
#
_entry.id   42f63aafab42f5bcc921a9e2929c6e5c
#
_cell.length_a   1.000
_cell.length_b   1.000
_cell.length_c   1.000
_cell.angle_alpha   90.00
_cell.angle_beta   90.00
_cell.angle_gamma   90.00
#
_symmetry.space_group_name_H-M   'P 1'
#
loop_
_entity.id
_entity.type
_entity.pdbx_description
1 polymer ?
#
loop_
_entity_poly.entity_id
_entity_poly.type
_entity_poly.pdbx_seq_one_letter_code
_entity_poly.pdbx_strand_id
1 'polypeptide(L)'
;MIYHCEDHTCNYWDEGEKLPERCPQCGRKLLRANEADMTGDDWTALGNTLWDAEASDKKRMVDCFRKAAYLGSAWGVCNLGICMEQGNGVEADPVQAFWLYQQAVEMGSLNAVCCLGVCYEHGIGTAPDAKQAAELYRKAAEYGSPRGQMLLAHAFHDGIGVEADAAEAVHWVRAAAYQRYGEGMYWLGVCYEYGDGVEQNWEHAVHWFREAAESGVSAAMADLGYCYEKGCGVEQSWEQAFSWYRRGAECGNLRSMHNLGWCYEKGCGVEQSWEQAFSWYRRGAECGNLQSMHNLGYCYEKGYGVEQSWEQAFSWYRRGAECGNPVSMSNLGLCYKRGYGVEQNWQEAIKWYEQGAQCGDLQSMHNLARCYERGEGVEQNEDRALYWYRRSAEGGNGGAMYNLGRCYKMGHGVEQNWQEAVKWYEQGAQCGNLQSMNNLAYCYEYGEGVEQNEERALYWYRRGAEAGSDYCMYCLGWNYSNGEGVEQNMTEAIRWYTAAAEGGNADAMHDLGWLYDHGEGVEQDMKKAICWYERAAEQNCPAAMNSLGECYAMGRGVPRDLETAMEWYRRAAELGEAMADYNMGWHLEQAGKLSEAYAHYRKAADGNDDSAWWALGRFYENGVVVAQDGKEARRCYETGEKLGSVKCKMRLARCKLLGIGGRRAKKAGLDLCRQALELAKESSEKEDYGYEAEMNLLRRTIAENES
;
A
#
# COMPACT_ATOMS: atom_id res chain seq x y z
N MET A 1 37.03 -48.42 5.32
CA MET A 1 38.09 -48.56 4.29
C MET A 1 38.19 -47.23 3.56
N ILE A 2 39.38 -46.72 3.38
CA ILE A 2 39.63 -45.42 2.72
C ILE A 2 39.96 -45.70 1.26
N TYR A 3 39.41 -44.87 0.37
CA TYR A 3 39.61 -44.97 -1.07
C TYR A 3 39.90 -43.56 -1.64
N HIS A 4 40.76 -43.51 -2.65
CA HIS A 4 41.08 -42.26 -3.37
C HIS A 4 40.93 -42.47 -4.87
N CYS A 5 40.81 -41.39 -5.62
CA CYS A 5 40.78 -41.44 -7.07
C CYS A 5 42.17 -41.83 -7.63
N GLU A 6 42.21 -42.70 -8.66
CA GLU A 6 43.45 -43.04 -9.34
C GLU A 6 44.12 -41.87 -10.05
N ASP A 7 43.37 -40.80 -10.32
CA ASP A 7 43.86 -39.55 -10.86
C ASP A 7 44.39 -38.66 -9.74
N HIS A 8 45.69 -38.53 -9.61
CA HIS A 8 46.33 -37.71 -8.60
C HIS A 8 46.04 -36.18 -8.72
N THR A 9 45.42 -35.75 -9.81
CA THR A 9 44.95 -34.38 -9.96
C THR A 9 43.50 -34.17 -9.44
N CYS A 10 42.80 -35.27 -9.15
CA CYS A 10 41.47 -35.30 -8.58
C CYS A 10 41.55 -35.59 -7.08
N ASN A 11 41.34 -34.60 -6.25
CA ASN A 11 41.44 -34.70 -4.78
C ASN A 11 40.21 -35.40 -4.15
N TYR A 12 39.61 -36.39 -4.83
CA TYR A 12 38.50 -37.15 -4.29
C TYR A 12 38.97 -38.26 -3.36
N TRP A 13 38.52 -38.20 -2.13
CA TRP A 13 38.69 -39.22 -1.09
C TRP A 13 37.34 -39.61 -0.53
N ASP A 14 37.13 -40.88 -0.27
CA ASP A 14 35.90 -41.38 0.34
C ASP A 14 36.18 -42.55 1.26
N GLU A 15 35.27 -42.76 2.21
CA GLU A 15 35.37 -43.84 3.17
C GLU A 15 34.01 -44.53 3.39
N GLY A 16 33.89 -45.80 3.16
CA GLY A 16 32.64 -46.50 3.34
C GLY A 16 32.75 -48.04 3.08
N GLU A 17 31.66 -48.73 3.41
CA GLU A 17 31.53 -50.19 3.13
C GLU A 17 31.02 -50.47 1.71
N LYS A 18 30.29 -49.50 1.11
CA LYS A 18 29.79 -49.60 -0.28
C LYS A 18 30.19 -48.33 -1.05
N LEU A 19 31.05 -48.49 -2.01
CA LEU A 19 31.57 -47.42 -2.82
C LEU A 19 30.98 -47.43 -4.24
N PRO A 20 30.87 -46.26 -4.90
CA PRO A 20 30.67 -46.21 -6.31
C PRO A 20 31.89 -46.84 -7.02
N GLU A 21 31.67 -47.56 -8.10
CA GLU A 21 32.76 -48.20 -8.85
C GLU A 21 33.75 -47.17 -9.45
N ARG A 22 33.34 -45.93 -9.55
CA ARG A 22 34.12 -44.82 -10.13
C ARG A 22 33.96 -43.54 -9.33
N CYS A 23 34.99 -42.71 -9.37
CA CYS A 23 35.01 -41.37 -8.75
C CYS A 23 33.87 -40.52 -9.25
N PRO A 24 33.02 -39.96 -8.37
CA PRO A 24 31.92 -39.07 -8.76
C PRO A 24 32.36 -37.77 -9.42
N GLN A 25 33.58 -37.31 -9.15
CA GLN A 25 34.08 -36.03 -9.69
C GLN A 25 34.66 -36.18 -11.11
N CYS A 26 35.40 -37.26 -11.41
CA CYS A 26 36.06 -37.37 -12.70
C CYS A 26 35.77 -38.70 -13.45
N GLY A 27 34.96 -39.61 -12.86
CA GLY A 27 34.57 -40.87 -13.50
C GLY A 27 35.66 -41.95 -13.54
N ARG A 28 36.86 -41.68 -13.00
CA ARG A 28 37.96 -42.67 -12.95
C ARG A 28 37.80 -43.65 -11.81
N LYS A 29 38.61 -44.70 -11.81
CA LYS A 29 38.57 -45.79 -10.80
C LYS A 29 38.97 -45.26 -9.42
N LEU A 30 38.34 -45.77 -8.39
CA LEU A 30 38.73 -45.55 -7.00
C LEU A 30 39.71 -46.68 -6.54
N LEU A 31 40.81 -46.26 -5.91
CA LEU A 31 41.81 -47.16 -5.37
C LEU A 31 41.70 -47.20 -3.85
N ARG A 32 41.86 -48.36 -3.24
CA ARG A 32 41.91 -48.50 -1.79
C ARG A 32 43.22 -47.92 -1.25
N ALA A 33 43.13 -47.01 -0.29
CA ALA A 33 44.28 -46.47 0.40
C ALA A 33 44.71 -47.42 1.57
N ASN A 34 45.97 -47.55 1.77
CA ASN A 34 46.52 -48.15 3.00
C ASN A 34 46.89 -47.02 3.93
N GLU A 35 46.22 -46.94 5.09
CA GLU A 35 46.41 -45.83 6.07
C GLU A 35 47.89 -45.67 6.48
N ALA A 36 48.71 -46.79 6.48
CA ALA A 36 50.07 -46.67 6.85
C ALA A 36 50.96 -45.95 5.82
N ASP A 37 50.50 -45.87 4.58
CA ASP A 37 51.20 -45.23 3.46
C ASP A 37 50.69 -43.81 3.14
N MET A 38 49.66 -43.36 3.84
CA MET A 38 49.07 -42.01 3.64
C MET A 38 50.00 -40.93 4.15
N THR A 39 50.24 -39.93 3.31
CA THR A 39 50.96 -38.70 3.67
C THR A 39 50.09 -37.77 4.51
N GLY A 40 50.67 -36.72 5.10
CA GLY A 40 49.94 -35.70 5.80
C GLY A 40 48.95 -34.98 4.89
N ASP A 41 49.26 -34.77 3.62
CA ASP A 41 48.37 -34.12 2.65
C ASP A 41 47.21 -35.04 2.23
N ASP A 42 47.42 -36.37 2.17
CA ASP A 42 46.32 -37.32 1.93
C ASP A 42 45.31 -37.31 3.09
N TRP A 43 45.81 -37.28 4.33
CA TRP A 43 44.93 -37.11 5.51
C TRP A 43 44.20 -35.77 5.53
N THR A 44 44.85 -34.69 5.06
CA THR A 44 44.20 -33.40 4.92
C THR A 44 43.10 -33.45 3.86
N ALA A 45 43.36 -34.06 2.72
CA ALA A 45 42.37 -34.22 1.65
C ALA A 45 41.16 -35.02 2.12
N LEU A 46 41.39 -36.15 2.84
CA LEU A 46 40.29 -36.94 3.44
C LEU A 46 39.50 -36.13 4.48
N GLY A 47 40.16 -35.37 5.34
CA GLY A 47 39.51 -34.50 6.29
C GLY A 47 38.61 -33.44 5.61
N ASN A 48 39.06 -32.88 4.50
CA ASN A 48 38.30 -31.90 3.72
C ASN A 48 37.02 -32.49 3.11
N THR A 49 36.98 -33.78 2.74
CA THR A 49 35.75 -34.41 2.24
C THR A 49 34.67 -34.58 3.33
N LEU A 50 35.08 -34.55 4.59
CA LEU A 50 34.18 -34.65 5.75
C LEU A 50 33.74 -33.30 6.32
N TRP A 51 34.11 -32.19 5.66
CA TRP A 51 33.83 -30.82 6.18
C TRP A 51 32.34 -30.54 6.35
N ASP A 52 31.53 -30.94 5.38
CA ASP A 52 30.08 -30.74 5.34
C ASP A 52 29.27 -31.94 5.87
N ALA A 53 29.96 -32.93 6.50
CA ALA A 53 29.33 -34.14 6.99
C ALA A 53 28.52 -33.92 8.29
N GLU A 54 27.74 -34.94 8.67
CA GLU A 54 26.97 -34.93 9.90
C GLU A 54 27.85 -34.89 11.16
N ALA A 55 27.28 -34.51 12.30
CA ALA A 55 28.02 -34.30 13.56
C ALA A 55 28.87 -35.50 14.02
N SER A 56 28.50 -36.76 13.68
CA SER A 56 29.26 -37.98 13.95
C SER A 56 30.60 -38.02 13.20
N ASP A 57 30.59 -37.52 11.97
CA ASP A 57 31.79 -37.60 11.08
C ASP A 57 32.70 -36.39 11.28
N LYS A 58 32.22 -35.30 11.90
CA LYS A 58 33.04 -34.14 12.26
C LYS A 58 34.16 -34.46 13.24
N LYS A 59 33.94 -35.34 14.21
CA LYS A 59 35.02 -35.82 15.10
C LYS A 59 36.11 -36.51 14.30
N ARG A 60 35.71 -37.32 13.35
CA ARG A 60 36.62 -38.04 12.46
C ARG A 60 37.39 -37.10 11.53
N MET A 61 36.77 -36.07 11.02
CA MET A 61 37.39 -34.96 10.28
C MET A 61 38.56 -34.38 11.12
N VAL A 62 38.31 -34.05 12.37
CA VAL A 62 39.32 -33.52 13.29
C VAL A 62 40.46 -34.54 13.49
N ASP A 63 40.15 -35.84 13.61
CA ASP A 63 41.19 -36.89 13.75
C ASP A 63 42.03 -37.01 12.49
N CYS A 64 41.45 -36.84 11.29
CA CYS A 64 42.22 -36.76 10.06
C CYS A 64 43.21 -35.60 10.07
N PHE A 65 42.73 -34.36 10.46
CA PHE A 65 43.62 -33.21 10.56
C PHE A 65 44.69 -33.35 11.66
N ARG A 66 44.38 -34.01 12.78
CA ARG A 66 45.43 -34.36 13.80
C ARG A 66 46.50 -35.28 13.24
N LYS A 67 46.13 -36.34 12.48
CA LYS A 67 47.07 -37.22 11.81
C LYS A 67 47.86 -36.45 10.76
N ALA A 68 47.21 -35.60 9.97
CA ALA A 68 47.87 -34.75 8.99
C ALA A 68 48.92 -33.82 9.63
N ALA A 69 48.55 -33.18 10.75
CA ALA A 69 49.46 -32.31 11.52
C ALA A 69 50.66 -33.11 12.08
N TYR A 70 50.42 -34.30 12.63
CA TYR A 70 51.49 -35.19 13.13
C TYR A 70 52.48 -35.60 12.02
N LEU A 71 51.97 -35.78 10.78
CA LEU A 71 52.78 -36.15 9.60
C LEU A 71 53.39 -34.90 8.90
N GLY A 72 53.25 -33.70 9.48
CA GLY A 72 53.91 -32.50 8.99
C GLY A 72 53.21 -31.75 7.87
N SER A 73 51.91 -31.96 7.66
CA SER A 73 51.14 -31.16 6.70
C SER A 73 50.81 -29.80 7.29
N ALA A 74 51.37 -28.74 6.71
CA ALA A 74 51.05 -27.36 7.07
C ALA A 74 49.55 -27.03 6.89
N TRP A 75 48.93 -27.66 5.90
CA TRP A 75 47.49 -27.52 5.60
C TRP A 75 46.63 -28.21 6.64
N GLY A 76 47.06 -29.42 7.06
CA GLY A 76 46.39 -30.15 8.15
C GLY A 76 46.43 -29.39 9.48
N VAL A 77 47.59 -28.77 9.82
CA VAL A 77 47.73 -27.92 11.01
C VAL A 77 46.81 -26.72 10.91
N CYS A 78 46.74 -26.03 9.76
CA CYS A 78 45.87 -24.89 9.54
C CYS A 78 44.37 -25.26 9.69
N ASN A 79 43.94 -26.39 9.07
CA ASN A 79 42.57 -26.85 9.13
C ASN A 79 42.17 -27.31 10.54
N LEU A 80 43.09 -27.91 11.29
CA LEU A 80 42.87 -28.22 12.71
C LEU A 80 42.65 -26.94 13.53
N GLY A 81 43.41 -25.87 13.23
CA GLY A 81 43.22 -24.56 13.80
C GLY A 81 41.82 -24.01 13.54
N ILE A 82 41.32 -24.12 12.29
CA ILE A 82 39.96 -23.70 11.94
C ILE A 82 38.89 -24.51 12.69
N CYS A 83 39.10 -25.83 12.84
CA CYS A 83 38.17 -26.64 13.62
C CYS A 83 38.11 -26.21 15.08
N MET A 84 39.24 -25.85 15.69
CA MET A 84 39.29 -25.38 17.09
C MET A 84 38.76 -23.96 17.25
N GLU A 85 38.95 -23.08 16.28
CA GLU A 85 38.37 -21.74 16.29
C GLU A 85 36.84 -21.80 16.29
N GLN A 86 36.27 -22.65 15.42
CA GLN A 86 34.82 -22.73 15.20
C GLN A 86 34.09 -23.72 16.09
N GLY A 87 34.80 -24.57 16.84
CA GLY A 87 34.18 -25.66 17.60
C GLY A 87 33.64 -26.78 16.70
N ASN A 88 34.19 -26.95 15.47
CA ASN A 88 33.70 -27.90 14.50
C ASN A 88 34.27 -29.29 14.72
N GLY A 89 33.52 -30.20 15.33
CA GLY A 89 33.91 -31.56 15.69
C GLY A 89 34.83 -31.68 16.89
N VAL A 90 35.16 -30.58 17.55
CA VAL A 90 35.98 -30.42 18.74
C VAL A 90 35.46 -29.25 19.58
N GLU A 91 35.73 -29.21 20.86
CA GLU A 91 35.41 -28.03 21.68
C GLU A 91 36.20 -26.80 21.19
N ALA A 92 35.54 -25.66 21.12
CA ALA A 92 36.16 -24.42 20.64
C ALA A 92 37.28 -23.97 21.62
N ASP A 93 38.47 -23.76 21.08
CA ASP A 93 39.63 -23.22 21.80
C ASP A 93 40.37 -22.21 20.93
N PRO A 94 39.98 -20.92 21.00
CA PRO A 94 40.60 -19.87 20.18
C PRO A 94 42.11 -19.69 20.46
N VAL A 95 42.56 -19.95 21.67
CA VAL A 95 43.98 -19.81 22.02
C VAL A 95 44.82 -20.91 21.36
N GLN A 96 44.30 -22.15 21.38
CA GLN A 96 44.94 -23.26 20.69
C GLN A 96 44.88 -23.09 19.16
N ALA A 97 43.79 -22.57 18.62
CA ALA A 97 43.67 -22.25 17.22
C ALA A 97 44.74 -21.24 16.76
N PHE A 98 44.90 -20.16 17.51
CA PHE A 98 45.93 -19.15 17.26
C PHE A 98 47.35 -19.75 17.22
N TRP A 99 47.68 -20.61 18.18
CA TRP A 99 48.98 -21.29 18.24
C TRP A 99 49.19 -22.26 17.03
N LEU A 100 48.18 -22.98 16.63
CA LEU A 100 48.20 -23.83 15.45
C LEU A 100 48.42 -23.02 14.16
N TYR A 101 47.80 -21.84 14.05
CA TYR A 101 48.04 -20.96 12.91
C TYR A 101 49.50 -20.45 12.88
N GLN A 102 50.07 -20.08 14.03
CA GLN A 102 51.51 -19.74 14.09
C GLN A 102 52.40 -20.89 13.62
N GLN A 103 52.15 -22.10 14.09
CA GLN A 103 52.89 -23.28 13.61
C GLN A 103 52.73 -23.47 12.09
N ALA A 104 51.51 -23.40 11.57
CA ALA A 104 51.27 -23.57 10.14
C ALA A 104 51.95 -22.46 9.30
N VAL A 105 52.07 -21.24 9.81
CA VAL A 105 52.85 -20.14 9.19
C VAL A 105 54.34 -20.47 9.13
N GLU A 106 54.91 -20.99 10.22
CA GLU A 106 56.31 -21.45 10.26
C GLU A 106 56.57 -22.58 9.25
N MET A 107 55.55 -23.43 8.99
CA MET A 107 55.60 -24.49 7.98
C MET A 107 55.31 -23.98 6.56
N GLY A 108 55.08 -22.69 6.33
CA GLY A 108 54.89 -22.06 5.02
C GLY A 108 53.47 -22.01 4.49
N SER A 109 52.45 -22.21 5.32
CA SER A 109 51.05 -22.11 4.89
C SER A 109 50.59 -20.68 4.71
N LEU A 110 50.34 -20.24 3.46
CA LEU A 110 49.77 -18.91 3.18
C LEU A 110 48.33 -18.74 3.72
N ASN A 111 47.57 -19.83 3.74
CA ASN A 111 46.22 -19.80 4.36
C ASN A 111 46.32 -19.50 5.86
N ALA A 112 47.29 -20.10 6.55
CA ALA A 112 47.51 -19.84 7.97
C ALA A 112 47.95 -18.38 8.22
N VAL A 113 48.73 -17.77 7.30
CA VAL A 113 49.04 -16.33 7.37
C VAL A 113 47.78 -15.50 7.37
N CYS A 114 46.81 -15.81 6.48
CA CYS A 114 45.50 -15.15 6.44
C CYS A 114 44.69 -15.35 7.75
N CYS A 115 44.61 -16.60 8.24
CA CYS A 115 43.91 -16.91 9.47
C CYS A 115 44.52 -16.21 10.70
N LEU A 116 45.86 -16.17 10.77
CA LEU A 116 46.60 -15.49 11.83
C LEU A 116 46.32 -13.94 11.78
N GLY A 117 46.25 -13.38 10.59
CA GLY A 117 45.86 -11.98 10.39
C GLY A 117 44.44 -11.70 10.91
N VAL A 118 43.47 -12.58 10.60
CA VAL A 118 42.09 -12.49 11.12
C VAL A 118 42.06 -12.61 12.65
N CYS A 119 42.92 -13.48 13.24
CA CYS A 119 43.02 -13.57 14.70
C CYS A 119 43.48 -12.25 15.33
N TYR A 120 44.45 -11.57 14.75
CA TYR A 120 44.91 -10.24 15.23
C TYR A 120 43.89 -9.17 14.99
N GLU A 121 43.15 -9.19 13.88
CA GLU A 121 42.09 -8.18 13.61
C GLU A 121 40.98 -8.26 14.64
N HIS A 122 40.48 -9.46 14.95
CA HIS A 122 39.31 -9.66 15.81
C HIS A 122 39.65 -10.04 17.26
N GLY A 123 40.91 -10.22 17.59
CA GLY A 123 41.31 -10.66 18.94
C GLY A 123 41.00 -12.12 19.25
N ILE A 124 41.03 -13.00 18.25
CA ILE A 124 40.74 -14.43 18.41
C ILE A 124 41.98 -15.16 18.99
N GLY A 125 41.88 -15.59 20.24
CA GLY A 125 42.98 -16.24 20.94
C GLY A 125 44.19 -15.36 21.28
N THR A 126 44.13 -14.07 20.96
CA THR A 126 45.18 -13.08 21.20
C THR A 126 44.54 -11.68 21.45
N ALA A 127 45.32 -10.69 21.87
CA ALA A 127 44.88 -9.31 21.88
C ALA A 127 44.79 -8.80 20.45
N PRO A 128 43.76 -7.97 20.14
CA PRO A 128 43.59 -7.40 18.79
C PRO A 128 44.75 -6.44 18.44
N ASP A 129 45.28 -6.59 17.22
CA ASP A 129 46.33 -5.71 16.66
C ASP A 129 46.09 -5.53 15.16
N ALA A 130 45.40 -4.49 14.77
CA ALA A 130 45.07 -4.18 13.39
C ALA A 130 46.30 -3.97 12.49
N LYS A 131 47.41 -3.44 13.03
CA LYS A 131 48.64 -3.24 12.24
C LYS A 131 49.30 -4.57 11.90
N GLN A 132 49.39 -5.45 12.89
CA GLN A 132 49.91 -6.83 12.71
C GLN A 132 49.04 -7.61 11.71
N ALA A 133 47.74 -7.45 11.79
CA ALA A 133 46.79 -8.05 10.84
C ALA A 133 47.08 -7.59 9.39
N ALA A 134 47.17 -6.26 9.17
CA ALA A 134 47.43 -5.72 7.85
C ALA A 134 48.84 -6.12 7.29
N GLU A 135 49.88 -6.25 8.14
CA GLU A 135 51.19 -6.75 7.73
C GLU A 135 51.15 -8.22 7.28
N LEU A 136 50.38 -9.05 7.98
CA LEU A 136 50.13 -10.45 7.59
C LEU A 136 49.35 -10.58 6.30
N TYR A 137 48.30 -9.75 6.14
CA TYR A 137 47.55 -9.72 4.89
C TYR A 137 48.41 -9.27 3.71
N ARG A 138 49.26 -8.24 3.91
CA ARG A 138 50.22 -7.80 2.90
C ARG A 138 51.17 -8.90 2.51
N LYS A 139 51.74 -9.59 3.50
CA LYS A 139 52.62 -10.76 3.26
C LYS A 139 51.93 -11.80 2.44
N ALA A 140 50.69 -12.21 2.81
CA ALA A 140 49.95 -13.22 2.04
C ALA A 140 49.62 -12.75 0.62
N ALA A 141 49.25 -11.46 0.45
CA ALA A 141 48.92 -10.87 -0.84
C ALA A 141 50.12 -10.80 -1.79
N GLU A 142 51.28 -10.37 -1.30
CA GLU A 142 52.54 -10.30 -2.06
C GLU A 142 53.02 -11.70 -2.50
N TYR A 143 52.80 -12.72 -1.69
CA TYR A 143 53.06 -14.13 -2.08
C TYR A 143 51.97 -14.73 -2.97
N GLY A 144 51.04 -13.89 -3.47
CA GLY A 144 50.05 -14.27 -4.47
C GLY A 144 48.80 -14.98 -3.95
N SER A 145 48.56 -14.99 -2.63
CA SER A 145 47.33 -15.57 -2.08
C SER A 145 46.09 -14.73 -2.46
N PRO A 146 45.14 -15.25 -3.25
CA PRO A 146 43.95 -14.51 -3.60
C PRO A 146 43.11 -14.08 -2.37
N ARG A 147 43.04 -14.97 -1.36
CA ARG A 147 42.40 -14.67 -0.08
C ARG A 147 43.15 -13.57 0.67
N GLY A 148 44.50 -13.60 0.68
CA GLY A 148 45.32 -12.55 1.29
C GLY A 148 45.11 -11.20 0.58
N GLN A 149 45.05 -11.22 -0.75
CA GLN A 149 44.76 -10.01 -1.56
C GLN A 149 43.38 -9.40 -1.23
N MET A 150 42.34 -10.23 -1.04
CA MET A 150 41.04 -9.76 -0.63
C MET A 150 41.04 -9.18 0.78
N LEU A 151 41.67 -9.86 1.74
CA LEU A 151 41.76 -9.35 3.12
C LEU A 151 42.55 -8.04 3.19
N LEU A 152 43.62 -7.89 2.41
CA LEU A 152 44.37 -6.64 2.31
C LEU A 152 43.54 -5.53 1.63
N ALA A 153 42.75 -5.89 0.60
CA ALA A 153 41.84 -4.98 -0.04
C ALA A 153 40.79 -4.42 0.94
N HIS A 154 40.17 -5.28 1.75
CA HIS A 154 39.26 -4.87 2.81
C HIS A 154 39.95 -3.99 3.86
N ALA A 155 41.21 -4.32 4.24
CA ALA A 155 41.96 -3.51 5.17
C ALA A 155 42.20 -2.09 4.64
N PHE A 156 42.49 -1.91 3.35
CA PHE A 156 42.63 -0.59 2.72
C PHE A 156 41.25 0.11 2.55
N HIS A 157 40.20 -0.61 2.24
CA HIS A 157 38.87 -0.02 2.13
C HIS A 157 38.38 0.54 3.48
N ASP A 158 38.52 -0.22 4.56
CA ASP A 158 37.97 0.10 5.88
C ASP A 158 38.98 0.83 6.79
N GLY A 159 40.24 0.99 6.37
CA GLY A 159 41.29 1.60 7.18
C GLY A 159 41.78 0.73 8.35
N ILE A 160 41.74 -0.61 8.23
CA ILE A 160 42.10 -1.56 9.28
C ILE A 160 43.62 -1.74 9.32
N GLY A 161 44.28 -1.11 10.29
CA GLY A 161 45.71 -1.16 10.47
C GLY A 161 46.58 -0.44 9.41
N VAL A 162 45.92 0.09 8.37
CA VAL A 162 46.48 0.93 7.31
C VAL A 162 45.63 2.16 7.11
N GLU A 163 46.13 3.19 6.46
CA GLU A 163 45.31 4.32 6.03
C GLU A 163 44.34 3.86 4.92
N ALA A 164 43.11 4.31 4.99
CA ALA A 164 42.09 3.93 4.01
C ALA A 164 42.47 4.48 2.62
N ASP A 165 42.47 3.62 1.62
CA ASP A 165 42.83 3.98 0.24
C ASP A 165 42.05 3.06 -0.74
N ALA A 166 41.00 3.62 -1.34
CA ALA A 166 40.13 2.88 -2.26
C ALA A 166 40.86 2.43 -3.55
N ALA A 167 41.87 3.20 -4.02
CA ALA A 167 42.62 2.86 -5.20
C ALA A 167 43.54 1.64 -4.93
N GLU A 168 44.19 1.61 -3.76
CA GLU A 168 44.98 0.45 -3.31
C GLU A 168 44.06 -0.75 -3.05
N ALA A 169 42.88 -0.56 -2.46
CA ALA A 169 41.89 -1.62 -2.28
C ALA A 169 41.54 -2.29 -3.62
N VAL A 170 41.17 -1.50 -4.63
CA VAL A 170 40.85 -2.00 -5.98
C VAL A 170 42.06 -2.66 -6.65
N HIS A 171 43.28 -2.16 -6.43
CA HIS A 171 44.48 -2.80 -6.94
C HIS A 171 44.54 -4.28 -6.50
N TRP A 172 44.33 -4.55 -5.22
CA TRP A 172 44.39 -5.90 -4.67
C TRP A 172 43.17 -6.74 -5.03
N VAL A 173 41.95 -6.16 -5.07
CA VAL A 173 40.75 -6.85 -5.59
C VAL A 173 40.98 -7.30 -7.03
N ARG A 174 41.58 -6.45 -7.88
CA ARG A 174 41.90 -6.78 -9.28
C ARG A 174 42.93 -7.90 -9.38
N ALA A 175 43.94 -7.88 -8.50
CA ALA A 175 44.91 -8.95 -8.46
C ALA A 175 44.27 -10.32 -8.15
N ALA A 176 43.32 -10.38 -7.22
CA ALA A 176 42.55 -11.61 -6.90
C ALA A 176 41.63 -12.00 -8.06
N ALA A 177 40.92 -11.03 -8.67
CA ALA A 177 40.01 -11.29 -9.78
C ALA A 177 40.71 -11.89 -11.00
N TYR A 178 41.90 -11.40 -11.35
CA TYR A 178 42.70 -11.95 -12.46
C TYR A 178 43.25 -13.37 -12.21
N GLN A 179 43.29 -13.76 -10.95
CA GLN A 179 43.54 -15.18 -10.58
C GLN A 179 42.26 -16.05 -10.67
N ARG A 180 41.16 -15.50 -11.18
CA ARG A 180 39.82 -16.14 -11.23
C ARG A 180 39.27 -16.52 -9.86
N TYR A 181 39.67 -15.80 -8.82
CA TYR A 181 39.11 -15.98 -7.50
C TYR A 181 37.69 -15.37 -7.47
N GLY A 182 36.67 -16.20 -7.22
CA GLY A 182 35.27 -15.82 -7.38
C GLY A 182 34.87 -14.58 -6.58
N GLU A 183 35.30 -14.50 -5.31
CA GLU A 183 35.07 -13.36 -4.45
C GLU A 183 35.76 -12.09 -4.99
N GLY A 184 37.00 -12.20 -5.47
CA GLY A 184 37.72 -11.09 -6.09
C GLY A 184 37.03 -10.58 -7.36
N MET A 185 36.55 -11.48 -8.22
CA MET A 185 35.77 -11.10 -9.39
C MET A 185 34.44 -10.39 -9.00
N TYR A 186 33.75 -10.88 -7.99
CA TYR A 186 32.52 -10.26 -7.49
C TYR A 186 32.78 -8.84 -6.98
N TRP A 187 33.74 -8.67 -6.07
CA TRP A 187 34.07 -7.38 -5.51
C TRP A 187 34.61 -6.38 -6.55
N LEU A 188 35.31 -6.85 -7.58
CA LEU A 188 35.71 -5.99 -8.68
C LEU A 188 34.50 -5.47 -9.47
N GLY A 189 33.48 -6.32 -9.66
CA GLY A 189 32.20 -5.91 -10.21
C GLY A 189 31.53 -4.82 -9.35
N VAL A 190 31.51 -4.99 -8.03
CA VAL A 190 30.97 -4.03 -7.06
C VAL A 190 31.74 -2.69 -7.13
N CYS A 191 33.07 -2.71 -7.20
CA CYS A 191 33.88 -1.49 -7.35
C CYS A 191 33.50 -0.70 -8.61
N TYR A 192 33.28 -1.39 -9.75
CA TYR A 192 32.81 -0.74 -10.97
C TYR A 192 31.36 -0.28 -10.90
N GLU A 193 30.49 -0.96 -10.14
CA GLU A 193 29.08 -0.56 -9.91
C GLU A 193 29.00 0.78 -9.17
N TYR A 194 29.75 0.95 -8.10
CA TYR A 194 29.70 2.14 -7.25
C TYR A 194 30.72 3.23 -7.63
N GLY A 195 31.74 2.90 -8.41
CA GLY A 195 32.84 3.81 -8.71
C GLY A 195 33.83 3.95 -7.55
N ASP A 196 33.97 2.90 -6.71
CA ASP A 196 34.84 2.91 -5.54
C ASP A 196 36.27 2.55 -5.95
N GLY A 197 37.18 3.53 -5.85
CA GLY A 197 38.61 3.41 -6.28
C GLY A 197 38.78 3.27 -7.81
N VAL A 198 37.71 3.29 -8.60
CA VAL A 198 37.71 3.27 -10.07
C VAL A 198 36.58 4.16 -10.61
N GLU A 199 36.63 4.54 -11.88
CA GLU A 199 35.50 5.20 -12.54
C GLU A 199 34.32 4.23 -12.66
N GLN A 200 33.11 4.68 -12.28
CA GLN A 200 31.89 3.89 -12.37
C GLN A 200 31.64 3.42 -13.81
N ASN A 201 31.44 2.11 -14.00
CA ASN A 201 31.20 1.54 -15.30
C ASN A 201 30.37 0.25 -15.21
N TRP A 202 29.09 0.35 -15.55
CA TRP A 202 28.15 -0.77 -15.49
C TRP A 202 28.49 -1.92 -16.45
N GLU A 203 29.09 -1.66 -17.61
CA GLU A 203 29.48 -2.72 -18.54
C GLU A 203 30.60 -3.58 -17.94
N HIS A 204 31.61 -2.94 -17.32
CA HIS A 204 32.65 -3.64 -16.59
C HIS A 204 32.11 -4.36 -15.35
N ALA A 205 31.18 -3.75 -14.61
CA ALA A 205 30.52 -4.40 -13.46
C ALA A 205 29.84 -5.71 -13.90
N VAL A 206 29.01 -5.65 -14.95
CA VAL A 206 28.33 -6.82 -15.49
C VAL A 206 29.29 -7.90 -16.00
N HIS A 207 30.37 -7.50 -16.64
CA HIS A 207 31.41 -8.45 -17.06
C HIS A 207 31.93 -9.26 -15.87
N TRP A 208 32.33 -8.57 -14.80
CA TRP A 208 32.89 -9.21 -13.62
C TRP A 208 31.85 -9.99 -12.80
N PHE A 209 30.63 -9.49 -12.69
CA PHE A 209 29.53 -10.25 -12.09
C PHE A 209 29.25 -11.54 -12.84
N ARG A 210 29.34 -11.54 -14.18
CA ARG A 210 29.13 -12.74 -14.99
C ARG A 210 30.24 -13.77 -14.74
N GLU A 211 31.51 -13.35 -14.78
CA GLU A 211 32.64 -14.24 -14.48
C GLU A 211 32.52 -14.83 -13.06
N ALA A 212 32.17 -14.02 -12.07
CA ALA A 212 31.94 -14.46 -10.70
C ALA A 212 30.75 -15.44 -10.59
N ALA A 213 29.62 -15.13 -11.24
CA ALA A 213 28.43 -15.97 -11.25
C ALA A 213 28.69 -17.32 -11.93
N GLU A 214 29.47 -17.35 -13.02
CA GLU A 214 29.88 -18.59 -13.69
C GLU A 214 30.83 -19.43 -12.83
N SER A 215 31.63 -18.79 -11.96
CA SER A 215 32.46 -19.49 -10.97
C SER A 215 31.67 -20.01 -9.75
N GLY A 216 30.35 -19.73 -9.66
CA GLY A 216 29.52 -20.24 -8.59
C GLY A 216 29.22 -19.23 -7.47
N VAL A 217 29.62 -17.96 -7.58
CA VAL A 217 29.32 -16.93 -6.56
C VAL A 217 27.86 -16.54 -6.62
N SER A 218 27.05 -16.98 -5.66
CA SER A 218 25.60 -16.77 -5.64
C SER A 218 25.19 -15.29 -5.47
N ALA A 219 26.01 -14.47 -4.80
CA ALA A 219 25.80 -13.04 -4.71
C ALA A 219 25.90 -12.37 -6.10
N ALA A 220 26.92 -12.74 -6.90
CA ALA A 220 27.07 -12.25 -8.26
C ALA A 220 25.90 -12.64 -9.17
N MET A 221 25.31 -13.83 -8.97
CA MET A 221 24.10 -14.24 -9.70
C MET A 221 22.91 -13.31 -9.39
N ALA A 222 22.76 -12.90 -8.14
CA ALA A 222 21.72 -11.95 -7.73
C ALA A 222 21.93 -10.56 -8.35
N ASP A 223 23.17 -10.05 -8.35
CA ASP A 223 23.48 -8.73 -8.91
C ASP A 223 23.42 -8.73 -10.44
N LEU A 224 23.86 -9.82 -11.09
CA LEU A 224 23.70 -9.96 -12.54
C LEU A 224 22.22 -10.05 -12.94
N GLY A 225 21.39 -10.74 -12.14
CA GLY A 225 19.93 -10.73 -12.32
C GLY A 225 19.36 -9.33 -12.23
N TYR A 226 19.80 -8.53 -11.25
CA TYR A 226 19.40 -7.14 -11.10
C TYR A 226 19.85 -6.26 -12.30
N CYS A 227 21.06 -6.45 -12.80
CA CYS A 227 21.54 -5.73 -13.98
C CYS A 227 20.65 -5.98 -15.21
N TYR A 228 20.24 -7.24 -15.45
CA TYR A 228 19.31 -7.56 -16.53
C TYR A 228 17.87 -7.05 -16.25
N GLU A 229 17.43 -7.03 -14.99
CA GLU A 229 16.13 -6.44 -14.60
C GLU A 229 16.06 -4.96 -14.93
N LYS A 230 17.11 -4.20 -14.63
CA LYS A 230 17.14 -2.74 -14.79
C LYS A 230 17.70 -2.25 -16.11
N GLY A 231 18.43 -3.11 -16.84
CA GLY A 231 19.16 -2.70 -18.04
C GLY A 231 20.45 -1.91 -17.71
N CYS A 232 21.08 -2.20 -16.56
CA CYS A 232 22.33 -1.55 -16.16
C CYS A 232 23.54 -2.24 -16.80
N GLY A 233 24.23 -1.60 -17.74
CA GLY A 233 25.38 -2.15 -18.46
C GLY A 233 25.08 -3.31 -19.42
N VAL A 234 23.81 -3.67 -19.56
CA VAL A 234 23.27 -4.66 -20.51
C VAL A 234 21.89 -4.24 -20.97
N GLU A 235 21.44 -4.79 -22.09
CA GLU A 235 20.04 -4.64 -22.51
C GLU A 235 19.12 -5.32 -21.48
N GLN A 236 18.02 -4.63 -21.14
CA GLN A 236 17.03 -5.14 -20.21
C GLN A 236 16.40 -6.44 -20.72
N SER A 237 16.41 -7.49 -19.91
CA SER A 237 15.78 -8.77 -20.24
C SER A 237 15.29 -9.48 -18.98
N TRP A 238 13.98 -9.60 -18.86
CA TRP A 238 13.36 -10.32 -17.75
C TRP A 238 13.64 -11.83 -17.78
N GLU A 239 13.80 -12.44 -18.95
CA GLU A 239 14.13 -13.84 -19.10
C GLU A 239 15.54 -14.13 -18.56
N GLN A 240 16.51 -13.24 -18.86
CA GLN A 240 17.85 -13.36 -18.33
C GLN A 240 17.88 -13.11 -16.81
N ALA A 241 17.18 -12.07 -16.34
CA ALA A 241 17.05 -11.77 -14.92
C ALA A 241 16.48 -12.98 -14.15
N PHE A 242 15.37 -13.53 -14.61
CA PHE A 242 14.76 -14.74 -14.05
C PHE A 242 15.74 -15.94 -14.02
N SER A 243 16.46 -16.18 -15.10
CA SER A 243 17.42 -17.28 -15.19
C SER A 243 18.52 -17.16 -14.14
N TRP A 244 19.06 -15.96 -13.95
CA TRP A 244 20.11 -15.72 -12.96
C TRP A 244 19.58 -15.75 -11.53
N TYR A 245 18.40 -15.19 -11.26
CA TYR A 245 17.76 -15.31 -9.94
C TYR A 245 17.48 -16.77 -9.59
N ARG A 246 17.03 -17.59 -10.56
CA ARG A 246 16.82 -19.02 -10.35
C ARG A 246 18.10 -19.73 -9.95
N ARG A 247 19.18 -19.54 -10.72
CA ARG A 247 20.50 -20.13 -10.38
C ARG A 247 20.99 -19.68 -9.01
N GLY A 248 20.90 -18.39 -8.68
CA GLY A 248 21.27 -17.85 -7.38
C GLY A 248 20.43 -18.43 -6.24
N ALA A 249 19.13 -18.59 -6.44
CA ALA A 249 18.21 -19.19 -5.47
C ALA A 249 18.50 -20.68 -5.23
N GLU A 250 18.80 -21.42 -6.29
CA GLU A 250 19.23 -22.83 -6.22
C GLU A 250 20.56 -22.96 -5.43
N CYS A 251 21.46 -21.98 -5.52
CA CYS A 251 22.69 -21.88 -4.73
C CYS A 251 22.49 -21.30 -3.31
N GLY A 252 21.23 -21.10 -2.86
CA GLY A 252 20.95 -20.66 -1.49
C GLY A 252 20.97 -19.13 -1.27
N ASN A 253 21.12 -18.32 -2.31
CA ASN A 253 21.12 -16.86 -2.16
C ASN A 253 19.73 -16.34 -1.79
N LEU A 254 19.62 -15.70 -0.62
CA LEU A 254 18.34 -15.24 -0.06
C LEU A 254 17.66 -14.15 -0.88
N ARG A 255 18.45 -13.22 -1.45
CA ARG A 255 17.92 -12.14 -2.32
C ARG A 255 17.37 -12.72 -3.62
N SER A 256 18.09 -13.70 -4.19
CA SER A 256 17.64 -14.40 -5.39
C SER A 256 16.36 -15.21 -5.14
N MET A 257 16.20 -15.85 -3.97
CA MET A 257 14.95 -16.55 -3.61
C MET A 257 13.76 -15.59 -3.57
N HIS A 258 13.94 -14.42 -2.95
CA HIS A 258 12.91 -13.39 -2.91
C HIS A 258 12.58 -12.88 -4.32
N ASN A 259 13.59 -12.48 -5.11
CA ASN A 259 13.40 -11.95 -6.45
C ASN A 259 12.79 -12.97 -7.41
N LEU A 260 13.13 -14.24 -7.27
CA LEU A 260 12.53 -15.33 -8.05
C LEU A 260 11.04 -15.49 -7.70
N GLY A 261 10.67 -15.43 -6.41
CA GLY A 261 9.28 -15.38 -5.96
C GLY A 261 8.53 -14.20 -6.59
N TRP A 262 9.15 -13.03 -6.60
CA TRP A 262 8.58 -11.84 -7.22
C TRP A 262 8.40 -11.97 -8.76
N CYS A 263 9.37 -12.60 -9.45
CA CYS A 263 9.23 -12.86 -10.89
C CYS A 263 8.02 -13.76 -11.18
N TYR A 264 7.79 -14.81 -10.40
CA TYR A 264 6.59 -15.65 -10.51
C TYR A 264 5.30 -14.90 -10.14
N GLU A 265 5.34 -14.01 -9.12
CA GLU A 265 4.19 -13.17 -8.73
C GLU A 265 3.75 -12.25 -9.87
N LYS A 266 4.69 -11.62 -10.57
CA LYS A 266 4.41 -10.61 -11.61
C LYS A 266 4.36 -11.18 -13.03
N GLY A 267 4.85 -12.41 -13.24
CA GLY A 267 5.00 -12.96 -14.60
C GLY A 267 6.16 -12.33 -15.37
N CYS A 268 7.24 -11.91 -14.69
CA CYS A 268 8.38 -11.25 -15.31
C CYS A 268 9.43 -12.29 -15.74
N GLY A 269 9.60 -12.48 -17.05
CA GLY A 269 10.51 -13.49 -17.63
C GLY A 269 10.05 -14.94 -17.48
N VAL A 270 8.85 -15.15 -16.96
CA VAL A 270 8.21 -16.45 -16.72
C VAL A 270 6.71 -16.30 -16.68
N GLU A 271 5.94 -17.34 -16.91
CA GLU A 271 4.49 -17.33 -16.71
C GLU A 271 4.15 -17.09 -15.23
N GLN A 272 3.16 -16.22 -14.98
CA GLN A 272 2.71 -15.91 -13.61
C GLN A 272 2.20 -17.17 -12.89
N SER A 273 2.71 -17.41 -11.69
CA SER A 273 2.24 -18.49 -10.83
C SER A 273 2.38 -18.14 -9.36
N TRP A 274 1.26 -17.97 -8.68
CA TRP A 274 1.26 -17.70 -7.26
C TRP A 274 1.74 -18.89 -6.42
N GLU A 275 1.54 -20.14 -6.88
CA GLU A 275 2.01 -21.34 -6.21
C GLU A 275 3.55 -21.40 -6.18
N GLN A 276 4.19 -21.06 -7.32
CA GLN A 276 5.64 -20.97 -7.40
C GLN A 276 6.17 -19.79 -6.58
N ALA A 277 5.51 -18.62 -6.65
CA ALA A 277 5.87 -17.46 -5.85
C ALA A 277 5.84 -17.79 -4.35
N PHE A 278 4.74 -18.37 -3.88
CA PHE A 278 4.58 -18.84 -2.50
C PHE A 278 5.70 -19.80 -2.08
N SER A 279 6.01 -20.79 -2.91
CA SER A 279 7.05 -21.80 -2.62
C SER A 279 8.42 -21.14 -2.41
N TRP A 280 8.80 -20.18 -3.26
CA TRP A 280 10.07 -19.49 -3.16
C TRP A 280 10.10 -18.48 -2.00
N TYR A 281 9.01 -17.75 -1.75
CA TYR A 281 8.91 -16.90 -0.56
C TYR A 281 9.00 -17.71 0.72
N ARG A 282 8.35 -18.88 0.78
CA ARG A 282 8.47 -19.79 1.92
C ARG A 282 9.90 -20.23 2.17
N ARG A 283 10.59 -20.72 1.12
CA ARG A 283 11.99 -21.14 1.23
C ARG A 283 12.90 -19.99 1.67
N GLY A 284 12.73 -18.79 1.10
CA GLY A 284 13.47 -17.60 1.49
C GLY A 284 13.20 -17.19 2.94
N ALA A 285 11.92 -17.23 3.38
CA ALA A 285 11.51 -16.90 4.74
C ALA A 285 12.05 -17.89 5.79
N GLU A 286 12.01 -19.19 5.49
CA GLU A 286 12.57 -20.24 6.34
C GLU A 286 14.11 -20.08 6.52
N CYS A 287 14.79 -19.57 5.49
CA CYS A 287 16.23 -19.26 5.52
C CYS A 287 16.55 -17.88 6.13
N GLY A 288 15.53 -17.07 6.55
CA GLY A 288 15.75 -15.82 7.25
C GLY A 288 15.66 -14.55 6.39
N ASN A 289 15.21 -14.62 5.12
CA ASN A 289 15.01 -13.43 4.30
C ASN A 289 13.79 -12.63 4.78
N LEU A 290 14.00 -11.38 5.20
CA LEU A 290 12.98 -10.53 5.81
C LEU A 290 11.85 -10.14 4.83
N GLN A 291 12.20 -9.86 3.57
CA GLN A 291 11.24 -9.52 2.54
C GLN A 291 10.36 -10.73 2.19
N SER A 292 10.98 -11.92 2.12
CA SER A 292 10.25 -13.17 1.91
C SER A 292 9.31 -13.50 3.07
N MET A 293 9.69 -13.22 4.33
CA MET A 293 8.79 -13.38 5.49
C MET A 293 7.53 -12.49 5.36
N HIS A 294 7.72 -11.23 4.97
CA HIS A 294 6.60 -10.33 4.71
C HIS A 294 5.72 -10.84 3.57
N ASN A 295 6.30 -11.18 2.41
CA ASN A 295 5.54 -11.63 1.24
C ASN A 295 4.82 -12.95 1.49
N LEU A 296 5.42 -13.86 2.28
CA LEU A 296 4.79 -15.09 2.70
C LEU A 296 3.56 -14.82 3.59
N GLY A 297 3.67 -13.88 4.54
CA GLY A 297 2.54 -13.39 5.34
C GLY A 297 1.42 -12.84 4.44
N TYR A 298 1.77 -12.05 3.42
CA TYR A 298 0.83 -11.51 2.44
C TYR A 298 0.15 -12.59 1.58
N CYS A 299 0.89 -13.62 1.17
CA CYS A 299 0.31 -14.77 0.47
C CYS A 299 -0.77 -15.47 1.32
N TYR A 300 -0.50 -15.71 2.61
CA TYR A 300 -1.49 -16.28 3.52
C TYR A 300 -2.67 -15.33 3.78
N GLU A 301 -2.43 -14.01 3.87
CA GLU A 301 -3.48 -13.00 4.01
C GLU A 301 -4.48 -13.02 2.85
N LYS A 302 -3.98 -13.14 1.62
CA LYS A 302 -4.80 -13.05 0.40
C LYS A 302 -5.25 -14.40 -0.15
N GLY A 303 -4.64 -15.51 0.31
CA GLY A 303 -4.86 -16.83 -0.29
C GLY A 303 -4.15 -17.01 -1.64
N TYR A 304 -3.01 -16.33 -1.84
CA TYR A 304 -2.26 -16.39 -3.09
C TYR A 304 -1.30 -17.59 -3.10
N GLY A 305 -1.58 -18.58 -3.95
CA GLY A 305 -0.81 -19.83 -4.06
C GLY A 305 -0.94 -20.76 -2.85
N VAL A 306 -1.81 -20.43 -1.91
CA VAL A 306 -2.08 -21.17 -0.67
C VAL A 306 -3.49 -20.86 -0.17
N GLU A 307 -4.09 -21.69 0.65
CA GLU A 307 -5.35 -21.40 1.34
C GLU A 307 -5.17 -20.20 2.28
N GLN A 308 -6.14 -19.27 2.25
CA GLN A 308 -6.12 -18.08 3.11
C GLN A 308 -6.12 -18.47 4.59
N SER A 309 -5.20 -17.91 5.37
CA SER A 309 -5.13 -18.10 6.82
C SER A 309 -4.54 -16.87 7.51
N TRP A 310 -5.37 -16.18 8.26
CA TRP A 310 -4.93 -15.04 9.06
C TRP A 310 -3.97 -15.43 10.18
N GLU A 311 -4.09 -16.63 10.76
CA GLU A 311 -3.20 -17.14 11.80
C GLU A 311 -1.78 -17.34 11.26
N GLN A 312 -1.66 -17.89 10.04
CA GLN A 312 -0.36 -18.06 9.39
C GLN A 312 0.21 -16.69 8.97
N ALA A 313 -0.62 -15.80 8.40
CA ALA A 313 -0.21 -14.45 8.05
C ALA A 313 0.35 -13.70 9.26
N PHE A 314 -0.39 -13.70 10.38
CA PHE A 314 0.04 -13.12 11.66
C PHE A 314 1.39 -13.70 12.13
N SER A 315 1.54 -15.03 12.10
CA SER A 315 2.77 -15.70 12.54
C SER A 315 3.98 -15.23 11.74
N TRP A 316 3.85 -15.12 10.41
CA TRP A 316 4.96 -14.69 9.56
C TRP A 316 5.24 -13.19 9.66
N TYR A 317 4.21 -12.34 9.77
CA TYR A 317 4.39 -10.91 10.04
C TYR A 317 5.08 -10.70 11.38
N ARG A 318 4.70 -11.46 12.42
CA ARG A 318 5.34 -11.39 13.74
C ARG A 318 6.81 -11.77 13.65
N ARG A 319 7.15 -12.89 13.01
CA ARG A 319 8.54 -13.32 12.83
C ARG A 319 9.37 -12.29 12.05
N GLY A 320 8.81 -11.73 10.96
CA GLY A 320 9.45 -10.67 10.20
C GLY A 320 9.68 -9.40 11.02
N ALA A 321 8.68 -9.00 11.82
CA ALA A 321 8.75 -7.83 12.70
C ALA A 321 9.79 -8.00 13.82
N GLU A 322 9.82 -9.16 14.47
CA GLU A 322 10.81 -9.51 15.51
C GLU A 322 12.24 -9.52 14.95
N CYS A 323 12.41 -9.85 13.66
CA CYS A 323 13.70 -9.76 12.96
C CYS A 323 14.01 -8.37 12.41
N GLY A 324 13.17 -7.36 12.66
CA GLY A 324 13.43 -5.98 12.29
C GLY A 324 12.88 -5.52 10.94
N ASN A 325 11.98 -6.26 10.27
CA ASN A 325 11.36 -5.83 9.02
C ASN A 325 10.26 -4.78 9.28
N PRO A 326 10.42 -3.50 8.84
CA PRO A 326 9.48 -2.43 9.19
C PRO A 326 8.10 -2.61 8.56
N VAL A 327 8.03 -3.17 7.35
CA VAL A 327 6.74 -3.44 6.66
C VAL A 327 5.96 -4.54 7.40
N SER A 328 6.65 -5.57 7.89
CA SER A 328 6.05 -6.60 8.74
C SER A 328 5.55 -6.02 10.07
N MET A 329 6.25 -5.04 10.67
CA MET A 329 5.78 -4.32 11.88
C MET A 329 4.46 -3.60 11.61
N SER A 330 4.33 -2.93 10.47
CA SER A 330 3.08 -2.26 10.05
C SER A 330 1.92 -3.24 9.92
N ASN A 331 2.14 -4.39 9.23
CA ASN A 331 1.10 -5.40 9.04
C ASN A 331 0.76 -6.13 10.35
N LEU A 332 1.74 -6.39 11.20
CA LEU A 332 1.51 -6.95 12.53
C LEU A 332 0.66 -6.02 13.40
N GLY A 333 0.96 -4.70 13.37
CA GLY A 333 0.13 -3.69 14.01
C GLY A 333 -1.30 -3.69 13.49
N LEU A 334 -1.50 -3.87 12.18
CA LEU A 334 -2.83 -4.00 11.57
C LEU A 334 -3.56 -5.27 12.03
N CYS A 335 -2.84 -6.40 12.13
CA CYS A 335 -3.40 -7.65 12.66
C CYS A 335 -3.93 -7.47 14.09
N TYR A 336 -3.14 -6.89 14.98
CA TYR A 336 -3.60 -6.58 16.33
C TYR A 336 -4.75 -5.58 16.37
N LYS A 337 -4.72 -4.54 15.52
CA LYS A 337 -5.80 -3.55 15.41
C LYS A 337 -7.13 -4.17 15.01
N ARG A 338 -7.12 -5.13 14.10
CA ARG A 338 -8.33 -5.73 13.49
C ARG A 338 -8.73 -7.07 14.10
N GLY A 339 -7.85 -7.70 14.89
CA GLY A 339 -8.07 -9.06 15.37
C GLY A 339 -7.85 -10.12 14.27
N TYR A 340 -6.97 -9.86 13.31
CA TYR A 340 -6.68 -10.79 12.22
C TYR A 340 -5.65 -11.85 12.65
N GLY A 341 -6.10 -13.09 12.83
CA GLY A 341 -5.27 -14.22 13.29
C GLY A 341 -4.79 -14.11 14.74
N VAL A 342 -5.29 -13.13 15.49
CA VAL A 342 -4.95 -12.85 16.89
C VAL A 342 -6.10 -12.09 17.54
N GLU A 343 -6.22 -12.14 18.87
CA GLU A 343 -7.17 -11.31 19.60
C GLU A 343 -6.84 -9.82 19.42
N GLN A 344 -7.88 -8.99 19.20
CA GLN A 344 -7.70 -7.55 19.02
C GLN A 344 -7.01 -6.92 20.23
N ASN A 345 -5.94 -6.18 19.99
CA ASN A 345 -5.18 -5.51 21.03
C ASN A 345 -4.57 -4.19 20.52
N TRP A 346 -5.19 -3.09 20.90
CA TRP A 346 -4.76 -1.76 20.47
C TRP A 346 -3.39 -1.35 21.00
N GLN A 347 -3.02 -1.77 22.23
CA GLN A 347 -1.73 -1.43 22.83
C GLN A 347 -0.58 -2.09 22.07
N GLU A 348 -0.74 -3.37 21.72
CA GLU A 348 0.24 -4.06 20.87
C GLU A 348 0.28 -3.46 19.46
N ALA A 349 -0.88 -3.09 18.87
CA ALA A 349 -0.92 -2.42 17.57
C ALA A 349 -0.09 -1.12 17.56
N ILE A 350 -0.31 -0.26 18.57
CA ILE A 350 0.44 1.01 18.71
C ILE A 350 1.92 0.76 18.88
N LYS A 351 2.32 -0.16 19.74
CA LYS A 351 3.73 -0.50 19.97
C LYS A 351 4.44 -0.90 18.67
N TRP A 352 3.81 -1.74 17.84
CA TRP A 352 4.38 -2.16 16.56
C TRP A 352 4.39 -1.03 15.53
N TYR A 353 3.37 -0.17 15.50
CA TYR A 353 3.40 1.03 14.66
C TYR A 353 4.51 2.01 15.09
N GLU A 354 4.74 2.20 16.40
CA GLU A 354 5.82 3.04 16.91
C GLU A 354 7.20 2.50 16.48
N GLN A 355 7.41 1.19 16.62
CA GLN A 355 8.68 0.56 16.19
C GLN A 355 8.88 0.69 14.67
N GLY A 356 7.85 0.38 13.87
CA GLY A 356 7.92 0.54 12.42
C GLY A 356 8.18 1.99 12.01
N ALA A 357 7.54 2.95 12.67
CA ALA A 357 7.74 4.38 12.44
C ALA A 357 9.16 4.85 12.80
N GLN A 358 9.74 4.33 13.87
CA GLN A 358 11.14 4.57 14.25
C GLN A 358 12.13 4.01 13.24
N CYS A 359 11.80 2.85 12.63
CA CYS A 359 12.57 2.26 11.54
C CYS A 359 12.33 2.94 10.17
N GLY A 360 11.53 4.02 10.12
CA GLY A 360 11.30 4.79 8.89
C GLY A 360 10.14 4.30 8.02
N ASP A 361 9.33 3.33 8.48
CA ASP A 361 8.17 2.86 7.70
C ASP A 361 7.06 3.91 7.65
N LEU A 362 6.80 4.39 6.44
CA LEU A 362 5.82 5.45 6.20
C LEU A 362 4.38 5.02 6.49
N GLN A 363 4.06 3.75 6.25
CA GLN A 363 2.73 3.22 6.53
C GLN A 363 2.48 3.09 8.03
N SER A 364 3.48 2.68 8.81
CA SER A 364 3.43 2.69 10.28
C SER A 364 3.23 4.10 10.84
N MET A 365 3.98 5.10 10.31
CA MET A 365 3.80 6.51 10.67
C MET A 365 2.37 6.98 10.39
N HIS A 366 1.83 6.68 9.20
CA HIS A 366 0.46 7.02 8.82
C HIS A 366 -0.57 6.34 9.74
N ASN A 367 -0.41 5.04 10.02
CA ASN A 367 -1.32 4.31 10.89
C ASN A 367 -1.28 4.82 12.33
N LEU A 368 -0.10 5.14 12.85
CA LEU A 368 0.09 5.74 14.17
C LEU A 368 -0.57 7.12 14.27
N ALA A 369 -0.41 7.95 13.24
CA ALA A 369 -1.07 9.25 13.17
C ALA A 369 -2.60 9.12 13.26
N ARG A 370 -3.19 8.16 12.53
CA ARG A 370 -4.63 7.88 12.60
C ARG A 370 -5.08 7.41 13.99
N CYS A 371 -4.24 6.65 14.69
CA CYS A 371 -4.55 6.23 16.05
C CYS A 371 -4.58 7.43 17.00
N TYR A 372 -3.62 8.35 16.92
CA TYR A 372 -3.64 9.59 17.69
C TYR A 372 -4.79 10.54 17.31
N GLU A 373 -5.14 10.63 16.02
CA GLU A 373 -6.27 11.45 15.55
C GLU A 373 -7.61 10.99 16.14
N ARG A 374 -7.80 9.66 16.25
CA ARG A 374 -9.09 9.08 16.66
C ARG A 374 -9.16 8.68 18.15
N GLY A 375 -8.04 8.69 18.86
CA GLY A 375 -7.95 8.14 20.20
C GLY A 375 -8.06 6.61 20.23
N GLU A 376 -7.69 5.92 19.16
CA GLU A 376 -7.78 4.47 19.05
C GLU A 376 -6.53 3.82 19.70
N GLY A 377 -6.68 3.25 20.90
CA GLY A 377 -5.60 2.60 21.65
C GLY A 377 -4.62 3.55 22.36
N VAL A 378 -4.75 4.84 22.14
CA VAL A 378 -4.01 5.94 22.75
C VAL A 378 -4.94 7.10 23.07
N GLU A 379 -4.55 8.00 23.95
CA GLU A 379 -5.27 9.26 24.14
C GLU A 379 -5.22 10.08 22.85
N GLN A 380 -6.38 10.64 22.47
CA GLN A 380 -6.48 11.49 21.27
C GLN A 380 -5.54 12.68 21.39
N ASN A 381 -4.73 12.91 20.35
CA ASN A 381 -3.75 13.98 20.36
C ASN A 381 -3.49 14.47 18.92
N GLU A 382 -4.07 15.60 18.59
CA GLU A 382 -3.99 16.19 17.25
C GLU A 382 -2.55 16.63 16.86
N ASP A 383 -1.76 17.13 17.82
CA ASP A 383 -0.37 17.54 17.57
C ASP A 383 0.51 16.33 17.20
N ARG A 384 0.34 15.20 17.91
CA ARG A 384 1.05 13.96 17.58
C ARG A 384 0.59 13.36 16.28
N ALA A 385 -0.73 13.42 16.00
CA ALA A 385 -1.27 12.98 14.71
C ALA A 385 -0.67 13.78 13.56
N LEU A 386 -0.67 15.11 13.67
CA LEU A 386 -0.09 16.03 12.70
C LEU A 386 1.41 15.78 12.48
N TYR A 387 2.18 15.57 13.57
CA TYR A 387 3.61 15.27 13.51
C TYR A 387 3.88 14.01 12.67
N TRP A 388 3.17 12.92 12.93
CA TRP A 388 3.38 11.67 12.21
C TRP A 388 2.84 11.71 10.78
N TYR A 389 1.70 12.39 10.53
CA TYR A 389 1.23 12.63 9.16
C TYR A 389 2.26 13.39 8.35
N ARG A 390 2.86 14.45 8.91
CA ARG A 390 3.88 15.27 8.23
C ARG A 390 5.11 14.42 7.86
N ARG A 391 5.67 13.68 8.82
CA ARG A 391 6.82 12.80 8.55
C ARG A 391 6.53 11.74 7.47
N SER A 392 5.37 11.13 7.54
CA SER A 392 4.94 10.14 6.54
C SER A 392 4.72 10.79 5.16
N ALA A 393 4.13 11.97 5.11
CA ALA A 393 3.89 12.73 3.89
C ALA A 393 5.19 13.20 3.23
N GLU A 394 6.12 13.76 4.01
CA GLU A 394 7.47 14.15 3.55
C GLU A 394 8.25 12.96 2.98
N GLY A 395 8.03 11.77 3.48
CA GLY A 395 8.58 10.51 2.95
C GLY A 395 7.91 10.01 1.67
N GLY A 396 6.79 10.61 1.23
CA GLY A 396 6.11 10.24 -0.01
C GLY A 396 4.83 9.40 0.15
N ASN A 397 4.30 9.22 1.36
CA ASN A 397 3.05 8.49 1.55
C ASN A 397 1.84 9.34 1.13
N GLY A 398 1.21 9.01 0.01
CA GLY A 398 0.06 9.75 -0.53
C GLY A 398 -1.16 9.79 0.40
N GLY A 399 -1.39 8.74 1.19
CA GLY A 399 -2.47 8.71 2.19
C GLY A 399 -2.20 9.69 3.35
N ALA A 400 -0.94 9.81 3.77
CA ALA A 400 -0.53 10.79 4.78
C ALA A 400 -0.62 12.23 4.24
N MET A 401 -0.25 12.46 2.97
CA MET A 401 -0.41 13.76 2.30
C MET A 401 -1.87 14.20 2.29
N TYR A 402 -2.79 13.30 1.94
CA TYR A 402 -4.23 13.54 2.02
C TYR A 402 -4.66 13.93 3.43
N ASN A 403 -4.30 13.13 4.45
CA ASN A 403 -4.70 13.40 5.82
C ASN A 403 -4.08 14.71 6.37
N LEU A 404 -2.83 15.01 6.00
CA LEU A 404 -2.18 16.28 6.35
C LEU A 404 -2.88 17.48 5.70
N GLY A 405 -3.26 17.37 4.41
CA GLY A 405 -4.09 18.36 3.73
C GLY A 405 -5.43 18.57 4.44
N ARG A 406 -6.07 17.48 4.91
CA ARG A 406 -7.31 17.54 5.69
C ARG A 406 -7.09 18.22 7.06
N CYS A 407 -5.98 17.98 7.74
CA CYS A 407 -5.65 18.68 8.98
C CYS A 407 -5.57 20.18 8.77
N TYR A 408 -4.90 20.64 7.71
CA TYR A 408 -4.86 22.06 7.35
C TYR A 408 -6.22 22.62 6.93
N LYS A 409 -7.04 21.84 6.19
CA LYS A 409 -8.40 22.23 5.80
C LYS A 409 -9.30 22.47 7.01
N MET A 410 -9.23 21.59 8.02
CA MET A 410 -10.14 21.61 9.18
C MET A 410 -9.58 22.35 10.40
N GLY A 411 -8.26 22.63 10.43
CA GLY A 411 -7.59 23.23 11.58
C GLY A 411 -7.31 22.24 12.71
N HIS A 412 -7.12 20.93 12.40
CA HIS A 412 -6.85 19.91 13.41
C HIS A 412 -5.36 19.85 13.76
N GLY A 413 -5.00 20.24 14.98
CA GLY A 413 -3.62 20.32 15.46
C GLY A 413 -2.78 21.41 14.76
N VAL A 414 -3.39 22.26 13.94
CA VAL A 414 -2.76 23.34 13.19
C VAL A 414 -3.77 24.43 12.86
N GLU A 415 -3.33 25.65 12.67
CA GLU A 415 -4.21 26.72 12.19
C GLU A 415 -4.77 26.38 10.79
N GLN A 416 -6.07 26.60 10.59
CA GLN A 416 -6.72 26.34 9.32
C GLN A 416 -6.06 27.12 8.19
N ASN A 417 -5.65 26.42 7.14
CA ASN A 417 -4.97 27.01 6.00
C ASN A 417 -5.25 26.23 4.72
N TRP A 418 -6.16 26.74 3.91
CA TRP A 418 -6.56 26.11 2.66
C TRP A 418 -5.43 26.05 1.62
N GLN A 419 -4.55 27.06 1.57
CA GLN A 419 -3.42 27.07 0.63
C GLN A 419 -2.44 25.94 0.94
N GLU A 420 -2.14 25.71 2.22
CA GLU A 420 -1.31 24.57 2.62
C GLU A 420 -2.04 23.23 2.37
N ALA A 421 -3.36 23.16 2.60
CA ALA A 421 -4.15 21.97 2.30
C ALA A 421 -4.05 21.59 0.82
N VAL A 422 -4.21 22.57 -0.08
CA VAL A 422 -4.11 22.36 -1.53
C VAL A 422 -2.72 21.86 -1.94
N LYS A 423 -1.64 22.41 -1.41
CA LYS A 423 -0.28 21.94 -1.70
C LYS A 423 -0.10 20.45 -1.38
N TRP A 424 -0.60 20.02 -0.22
CA TRP A 424 -0.52 18.61 0.17
C TRP A 424 -1.44 17.72 -0.66
N TYR A 425 -2.63 18.21 -1.05
CA TYR A 425 -3.49 17.50 -1.99
C TYR A 425 -2.84 17.38 -3.37
N GLU A 426 -2.15 18.41 -3.88
CA GLU A 426 -1.41 18.34 -5.14
C GLU A 426 -0.32 17.26 -5.11
N GLN A 427 0.49 17.23 -4.05
CA GLN A 427 1.52 16.19 -3.89
C GLN A 427 0.91 14.79 -3.78
N GLY A 428 -0.15 14.63 -2.96
CA GLY A 428 -0.85 13.35 -2.83
C GLY A 428 -1.49 12.89 -4.14
N ALA A 429 -2.07 13.80 -4.91
CA ALA A 429 -2.64 13.51 -6.22
C ALA A 429 -1.56 13.10 -7.24
N GLN A 430 -0.39 13.72 -7.22
CA GLN A 430 0.76 13.34 -8.03
C GLN A 430 1.27 11.94 -7.68
N CYS A 431 1.20 11.56 -6.40
CA CYS A 431 1.50 10.21 -5.93
C CYS A 431 0.38 9.18 -6.21
N GLY A 432 -0.69 9.56 -6.92
CA GLY A 432 -1.79 8.67 -7.27
C GLY A 432 -2.86 8.47 -6.18
N ASN A 433 -2.86 9.27 -5.12
CA ASN A 433 -3.87 9.16 -4.08
C ASN A 433 -5.22 9.72 -4.54
N LEU A 434 -6.23 8.85 -4.62
CA LEU A 434 -7.57 9.19 -5.14
C LEU A 434 -8.28 10.25 -4.30
N GLN A 435 -8.19 10.19 -2.98
CA GLN A 435 -8.82 11.15 -2.08
C GLN A 435 -8.21 12.55 -2.23
N SER A 436 -6.90 12.61 -2.49
CA SER A 436 -6.21 13.86 -2.80
C SER A 436 -6.68 14.44 -4.14
N MET A 437 -6.84 13.61 -5.19
CA MET A 437 -7.37 14.05 -6.48
C MET A 437 -8.79 14.63 -6.34
N ASN A 438 -9.66 13.94 -5.60
CA ASN A 438 -11.02 14.37 -5.33
C ASN A 438 -11.05 15.74 -4.62
N ASN A 439 -10.28 15.88 -3.52
CA ASN A 439 -10.28 17.14 -2.76
C ASN A 439 -9.60 18.28 -3.52
N LEU A 440 -8.61 17.99 -4.32
CA LEU A 440 -7.94 18.98 -5.17
C LEU A 440 -8.88 19.50 -6.27
N ALA A 441 -9.63 18.59 -6.92
CA ALA A 441 -10.63 18.94 -7.89
C ALA A 441 -11.70 19.85 -7.25
N TYR A 442 -12.21 19.47 -6.09
CA TYR A 442 -13.14 20.28 -5.30
C TYR A 442 -12.57 21.68 -4.97
N CYS A 443 -11.30 21.77 -4.55
CA CYS A 443 -10.67 23.06 -4.27
C CYS A 443 -10.64 23.97 -5.50
N TYR A 444 -10.35 23.44 -6.69
CA TYR A 444 -10.37 24.21 -7.94
C TYR A 444 -11.80 24.56 -8.38
N GLU A 445 -12.79 23.69 -8.15
CA GLU A 445 -14.19 23.91 -8.50
C GLU A 445 -14.80 25.08 -7.70
N TYR A 446 -14.55 25.13 -6.38
CA TYR A 446 -15.13 26.13 -5.49
C TYR A 446 -14.20 27.30 -5.16
N GLY A 447 -12.94 27.30 -5.62
CA GLY A 447 -11.96 28.36 -5.32
C GLY A 447 -11.44 28.31 -3.88
N GLU A 448 -11.41 27.14 -3.26
CA GLU A 448 -11.00 26.97 -1.88
C GLU A 448 -9.47 26.83 -1.74
N GLY A 449 -8.81 27.89 -1.26
CA GLY A 449 -7.34 27.92 -1.12
C GLY A 449 -6.57 28.15 -2.42
N VAL A 450 -7.25 28.16 -3.54
CA VAL A 450 -6.75 28.46 -4.90
C VAL A 450 -7.77 29.33 -5.64
N GLU A 451 -7.35 29.95 -6.74
CA GLU A 451 -8.28 30.60 -7.66
C GLU A 451 -9.17 29.53 -8.33
N GLN A 452 -10.49 29.81 -8.36
CA GLN A 452 -11.45 28.93 -8.99
C GLN A 452 -11.07 28.65 -10.46
N ASN A 453 -11.06 27.38 -10.85
CA ASN A 453 -10.66 26.99 -12.19
C ASN A 453 -11.33 25.66 -12.59
N GLU A 454 -12.41 25.76 -13.34
CA GLU A 454 -13.18 24.60 -13.78
C GLU A 454 -12.39 23.63 -14.66
N GLU A 455 -11.49 24.13 -15.53
CA GLU A 455 -10.66 23.26 -16.37
C GLU A 455 -9.71 22.39 -15.52
N ARG A 456 -9.12 22.98 -14.46
CA ARG A 456 -8.25 22.20 -13.53
C ARG A 456 -9.06 21.25 -12.67
N ALA A 457 -10.24 21.64 -12.21
CA ALA A 457 -11.15 20.75 -11.49
C ALA A 457 -11.47 19.52 -12.34
N LEU A 458 -11.91 19.74 -13.58
CA LEU A 458 -12.23 18.68 -14.55
C LEU A 458 -11.03 17.80 -14.88
N TYR A 459 -9.82 18.39 -15.01
CA TYR A 459 -8.58 17.62 -15.22
C TYR A 459 -8.35 16.61 -14.08
N TRP A 460 -8.50 17.03 -12.83
CA TRP A 460 -8.29 16.14 -11.68
C TRP A 460 -9.42 15.13 -11.51
N TYR A 461 -10.69 15.52 -11.75
CA TYR A 461 -11.79 14.56 -11.79
C TYR A 461 -11.56 13.48 -12.84
N ARG A 462 -11.11 13.85 -14.03
CA ARG A 462 -10.80 12.88 -15.10
C ARG A 462 -9.67 11.94 -14.69
N ARG A 463 -8.58 12.45 -14.16
CA ARG A 463 -7.47 11.62 -13.67
C ARG A 463 -7.90 10.70 -12.53
N GLY A 464 -8.71 11.19 -11.59
CA GLY A 464 -9.26 10.37 -10.51
C GLY A 464 -10.18 9.27 -11.02
N ALA A 465 -11.03 9.58 -12.00
CA ALA A 465 -11.92 8.62 -12.64
C ALA A 465 -11.15 7.53 -13.40
N GLU A 466 -10.14 7.92 -14.19
CA GLU A 466 -9.25 6.99 -14.89
C GLU A 466 -8.48 6.08 -13.92
N ALA A 467 -8.17 6.57 -12.72
CA ALA A 467 -7.56 5.81 -11.66
C ALA A 467 -8.54 4.98 -10.80
N GLY A 468 -9.85 5.00 -11.15
CA GLY A 468 -10.88 4.16 -10.53
C GLY A 468 -11.63 4.80 -9.37
N SER A 469 -11.62 6.13 -9.21
CA SER A 469 -12.45 6.82 -8.22
C SER A 469 -13.89 6.94 -8.70
N ASP A 470 -14.81 6.21 -8.07
CA ASP A 470 -16.25 6.27 -8.29
C ASP A 470 -16.82 7.69 -8.03
N TYR A 471 -16.30 8.37 -7.02
CA TYR A 471 -16.68 9.77 -6.74
C TYR A 471 -16.27 10.72 -7.87
N CYS A 472 -15.05 10.60 -8.40
CA CYS A 472 -14.64 11.43 -9.55
C CYS A 472 -15.44 11.11 -10.82
N MET A 473 -15.79 9.82 -11.03
CA MET A 473 -16.68 9.42 -12.13
C MET A 473 -18.06 10.07 -11.98
N TYR A 474 -18.61 10.11 -10.77
CA TYR A 474 -19.85 10.78 -10.46
C TYR A 474 -19.78 12.29 -10.76
N CYS A 475 -18.76 12.99 -10.26
CA CYS A 475 -18.57 14.42 -10.53
C CYS A 475 -18.43 14.72 -12.05
N LEU A 476 -17.73 13.86 -12.80
CA LEU A 476 -17.67 13.99 -14.26
C LEU A 476 -19.04 13.83 -14.92
N GLY A 477 -19.82 12.85 -14.47
CA GLY A 477 -21.21 12.67 -14.93
C GLY A 477 -22.03 13.93 -14.72
N TRP A 478 -21.93 14.52 -13.53
CA TRP A 478 -22.62 15.74 -13.16
C TRP A 478 -22.17 16.96 -14.02
N ASN A 479 -20.86 17.13 -14.20
CA ASN A 479 -20.31 18.21 -15.03
C ASN A 479 -20.77 18.12 -16.49
N TYR A 480 -20.75 16.92 -17.07
CA TYR A 480 -21.28 16.71 -18.44
C TYR A 480 -22.79 16.86 -18.53
N SER A 481 -23.54 16.50 -17.47
CA SER A 481 -24.99 16.67 -17.42
C SER A 481 -25.41 18.15 -17.39
N ASN A 482 -24.67 18.97 -16.64
CA ASN A 482 -25.01 20.39 -16.44
C ASN A 482 -24.25 21.34 -17.37
N GLY A 483 -23.18 20.88 -18.03
CA GLY A 483 -22.31 21.73 -18.86
C GLY A 483 -21.38 22.62 -18.04
N GLU A 484 -20.93 22.14 -16.87
CA GLU A 484 -20.02 22.87 -16.00
C GLU A 484 -18.56 22.56 -16.34
N GLY A 485 -17.83 23.57 -16.78
CA GLY A 485 -16.45 23.43 -17.23
C GLY A 485 -16.26 22.64 -18.54
N VAL A 486 -17.35 22.08 -19.09
CA VAL A 486 -17.39 21.31 -20.36
C VAL A 486 -18.69 21.62 -21.10
N GLU A 487 -18.72 21.36 -22.40
CA GLU A 487 -19.95 21.37 -23.17
C GLU A 487 -20.90 20.27 -22.67
N GLN A 488 -22.17 20.63 -22.43
CA GLN A 488 -23.18 19.68 -21.99
C GLN A 488 -23.28 18.48 -22.92
N ASN A 489 -23.18 17.28 -22.38
CA ASN A 489 -23.22 16.05 -23.15
C ASN A 489 -23.82 14.90 -22.33
N MET A 490 -25.12 14.67 -22.50
CA MET A 490 -25.84 13.64 -21.76
C MET A 490 -25.33 12.21 -22.04
N THR A 491 -24.80 11.94 -23.23
CA THR A 491 -24.22 10.61 -23.54
C THR A 491 -22.98 10.33 -22.69
N GLU A 492 -22.07 11.30 -22.57
CA GLU A 492 -20.91 11.19 -21.70
C GLU A 492 -21.33 11.20 -20.22
N ALA A 493 -22.30 12.01 -19.82
CA ALA A 493 -22.84 12.03 -18.46
C ALA A 493 -23.32 10.63 -18.03
N ILE A 494 -24.16 10.00 -18.85
CA ILE A 494 -24.70 8.66 -18.59
C ILE A 494 -23.59 7.60 -18.53
N ARG A 495 -22.59 7.70 -19.40
CA ARG A 495 -21.42 6.82 -19.39
C ARG A 495 -20.69 6.88 -18.06
N TRP A 496 -20.42 8.08 -17.57
CA TRP A 496 -19.70 8.30 -16.31
C TRP A 496 -20.55 7.94 -15.10
N TYR A 497 -21.85 8.28 -15.08
CA TYR A 497 -22.77 7.85 -14.02
C TYR A 497 -22.88 6.32 -13.98
N THR A 498 -22.93 5.65 -15.14
CA THR A 498 -22.93 4.17 -15.18
C THR A 498 -21.67 3.59 -14.58
N ALA A 499 -20.49 4.12 -14.96
CA ALA A 499 -19.22 3.67 -14.41
C ALA A 499 -19.13 3.89 -12.89
N ALA A 500 -19.59 5.06 -12.39
CA ALA A 500 -19.64 5.36 -10.96
C ALA A 500 -20.61 4.42 -10.22
N ALA A 501 -21.78 4.17 -10.78
CA ALA A 501 -22.80 3.28 -10.20
C ALA A 501 -22.33 1.82 -10.17
N GLU A 502 -21.64 1.36 -11.20
CA GLU A 502 -21.01 0.03 -11.20
C GLU A 502 -19.86 -0.07 -10.19
N GLY A 503 -19.14 1.04 -9.96
CA GLY A 503 -18.12 1.19 -8.92
C GLY A 503 -18.67 1.24 -7.50
N GLY A 504 -19.99 1.36 -7.35
CA GLY A 504 -20.66 1.36 -6.03
C GLY A 504 -21.10 2.74 -5.52
N ASN A 505 -21.01 3.80 -6.30
CA ASN A 505 -21.46 5.13 -5.89
C ASN A 505 -22.98 5.20 -5.85
N ALA A 506 -23.56 5.41 -4.66
CA ALA A 506 -25.01 5.39 -4.43
C ALA A 506 -25.72 6.62 -5.04
N ASP A 507 -25.06 7.79 -5.04
CA ASP A 507 -25.61 9.00 -5.65
C ASP A 507 -25.70 8.86 -7.18
N ALA A 508 -24.65 8.27 -7.78
CA ALA A 508 -24.66 7.95 -9.21
C ALA A 508 -25.76 6.92 -9.58
N MET A 509 -26.01 5.93 -8.71
CA MET A 509 -27.12 4.99 -8.92
C MET A 509 -28.47 5.70 -8.87
N HIS A 510 -28.67 6.62 -7.92
CA HIS A 510 -29.87 7.41 -7.82
C HIS A 510 -30.07 8.28 -9.08
N ASP A 511 -29.06 9.04 -9.49
CA ASP A 511 -29.17 9.94 -10.63
C ASP A 511 -29.36 9.19 -11.94
N LEU A 512 -28.69 8.04 -12.10
CA LEU A 512 -28.91 7.16 -13.25
C LEU A 512 -30.36 6.61 -13.26
N GLY A 513 -30.90 6.25 -12.09
CA GLY A 513 -32.29 5.88 -11.90
C GLY A 513 -33.23 7.00 -12.32
N TRP A 514 -32.93 8.23 -11.93
CA TRP A 514 -33.70 9.43 -12.30
C TRP A 514 -33.69 9.70 -13.82
N LEU A 515 -32.54 9.56 -14.46
CA LEU A 515 -32.40 9.70 -15.92
C LEU A 515 -33.26 8.67 -16.68
N TYR A 516 -33.32 7.41 -16.22
CA TYR A 516 -34.21 6.40 -16.80
C TYR A 516 -35.69 6.63 -16.48
N ASP A 517 -36.02 7.21 -15.30
CA ASP A 517 -37.40 7.56 -14.90
C ASP A 517 -37.96 8.66 -15.80
N HIS A 518 -37.15 9.69 -16.11
CA HIS A 518 -37.61 10.87 -16.86
C HIS A 518 -37.32 10.78 -18.37
N GLY A 519 -36.45 9.84 -18.80
CA GLY A 519 -36.06 9.69 -20.21
C GLY A 519 -35.12 10.81 -20.67
N GLU A 520 -34.28 11.35 -19.75
CA GLU A 520 -33.31 12.37 -20.09
C GLU A 520 -32.00 11.75 -20.61
N GLY A 521 -31.70 12.01 -21.90
CA GLY A 521 -30.51 11.48 -22.55
C GLY A 521 -30.56 9.97 -22.82
N VAL A 522 -31.58 9.27 -22.33
CA VAL A 522 -31.87 7.84 -22.53
C VAL A 522 -33.34 7.63 -22.82
N GLU A 523 -33.70 6.49 -23.43
CA GLU A 523 -35.11 6.09 -23.52
C GLU A 523 -35.65 5.80 -22.11
N GLN A 524 -36.81 6.37 -21.81
CA GLN A 524 -37.49 6.15 -20.53
C GLN A 524 -37.68 4.65 -20.26
N ASP A 525 -37.18 4.16 -19.14
CA ASP A 525 -37.31 2.76 -18.72
C ASP A 525 -37.50 2.66 -17.21
N MET A 526 -38.75 2.63 -16.79
CA MET A 526 -39.12 2.53 -15.38
C MET A 526 -38.57 1.29 -14.67
N LYS A 527 -38.36 0.18 -15.39
CA LYS A 527 -37.82 -1.04 -14.78
C LYS A 527 -36.35 -0.85 -14.42
N LYS A 528 -35.59 -0.23 -15.33
CA LYS A 528 -34.19 0.13 -15.04
C LYS A 528 -34.10 1.19 -13.95
N ALA A 529 -34.96 2.20 -13.97
CA ALA A 529 -35.02 3.23 -12.95
C ALA A 529 -35.18 2.61 -11.56
N ILE A 530 -36.18 1.76 -11.38
CA ILE A 530 -36.44 1.06 -10.11
C ILE A 530 -35.27 0.18 -9.69
N CYS A 531 -34.67 -0.57 -10.60
CA CYS A 531 -33.51 -1.42 -10.31
C CYS A 531 -32.32 -0.58 -9.78
N TRP A 532 -32.07 0.60 -10.35
CA TRP A 532 -31.02 1.50 -9.88
C TRP A 532 -31.38 2.14 -8.54
N TYR A 533 -32.62 2.56 -8.34
CA TYR A 533 -33.08 3.08 -7.05
C TYR A 533 -33.00 2.01 -5.93
N GLU A 534 -33.37 0.75 -6.21
CA GLU A 534 -33.23 -0.36 -5.27
C GLU A 534 -31.77 -0.59 -4.87
N ARG A 535 -30.85 -0.62 -5.83
CA ARG A 535 -29.41 -0.76 -5.57
C ARG A 535 -28.85 0.40 -4.74
N ALA A 536 -29.28 1.64 -5.02
CA ALA A 536 -28.91 2.80 -4.22
C ALA A 536 -29.48 2.74 -2.80
N ALA A 537 -30.74 2.29 -2.66
CA ALA A 537 -31.41 2.14 -1.37
C ALA A 537 -30.77 1.03 -0.49
N GLU A 538 -30.26 -0.03 -1.09
CA GLU A 538 -29.46 -1.07 -0.39
C GLU A 538 -28.21 -0.49 0.25
N GLN A 539 -27.65 0.59 -0.33
CA GLN A 539 -26.52 1.34 0.22
C GLN A 539 -26.94 2.50 1.13
N ASN A 540 -28.20 2.52 1.56
CA ASN A 540 -28.77 3.55 2.43
C ASN A 540 -28.77 4.97 1.80
N CYS A 541 -28.97 5.10 0.47
CA CYS A 541 -29.18 6.39 -0.17
C CYS A 541 -30.61 6.91 0.12
N PRO A 542 -30.78 7.99 0.89
CA PRO A 542 -32.11 8.44 1.31
C PRO A 542 -32.94 8.96 0.14
N ALA A 543 -32.30 9.66 -0.81
CA ALA A 543 -32.96 10.18 -2.02
C ALA A 543 -33.55 9.05 -2.87
N ALA A 544 -32.80 7.95 -3.04
CA ALA A 544 -33.29 6.79 -3.78
C ALA A 544 -34.47 6.09 -3.07
N MET A 545 -34.44 6.01 -1.73
CA MET A 545 -35.56 5.49 -0.95
C MET A 545 -36.80 6.36 -1.11
N ASN A 546 -36.64 7.71 -1.13
CA ASN A 546 -37.74 8.62 -1.41
C ASN A 546 -38.33 8.39 -2.82
N SER A 547 -37.45 8.29 -3.85
CA SER A 547 -37.85 8.01 -5.23
C SER A 547 -38.58 6.67 -5.40
N LEU A 548 -38.14 5.60 -4.68
CA LEU A 548 -38.88 4.34 -4.61
C LEU A 548 -40.26 4.52 -3.98
N GLY A 549 -40.34 5.29 -2.88
CA GLY A 549 -41.62 5.63 -2.25
C GLY A 549 -42.57 6.28 -3.25
N GLU A 550 -42.12 7.22 -4.06
CA GLU A 550 -42.90 7.84 -5.12
C GLU A 550 -43.34 6.87 -6.21
N CYS A 551 -42.43 6.00 -6.66
CA CYS A 551 -42.75 4.95 -7.64
C CYS A 551 -43.88 4.06 -7.15
N TYR A 552 -43.85 3.58 -5.91
CA TYR A 552 -44.91 2.76 -5.32
C TYR A 552 -46.20 3.56 -5.04
N ALA A 553 -46.10 4.82 -4.57
CA ALA A 553 -47.26 5.64 -4.31
C ALA A 553 -48.09 5.98 -5.56
N MET A 554 -47.37 6.21 -6.68
CA MET A 554 -47.99 6.57 -7.96
C MET A 554 -48.26 5.36 -8.87
N GLY A 555 -47.65 4.20 -8.60
CA GLY A 555 -47.73 3.04 -9.47
C GLY A 555 -46.89 3.19 -10.74
N ARG A 556 -45.74 3.90 -10.67
CA ARG A 556 -44.80 4.06 -11.79
C ARG A 556 -43.85 2.89 -11.86
N GLY A 557 -43.97 2.09 -12.89
CA GLY A 557 -43.11 0.89 -13.14
C GLY A 557 -43.36 -0.30 -12.19
N VAL A 558 -44.10 -0.10 -11.09
CA VAL A 558 -44.53 -1.10 -10.12
C VAL A 558 -46.03 -0.93 -9.85
N PRO A 559 -46.74 -1.99 -9.38
CA PRO A 559 -48.12 -1.85 -8.92
C PRO A 559 -48.20 -0.79 -7.80
N ARG A 560 -49.22 0.02 -7.85
CA ARG A 560 -49.47 1.04 -6.81
C ARG A 560 -49.67 0.38 -5.45
N ASP A 561 -48.82 0.73 -4.50
CA ASP A 561 -48.86 0.22 -3.13
C ASP A 561 -48.44 1.30 -2.15
N LEU A 562 -49.43 1.92 -1.50
CA LEU A 562 -49.19 3.02 -0.58
C LEU A 562 -48.56 2.54 0.74
N GLU A 563 -48.78 1.28 1.16
CA GLU A 563 -48.17 0.74 2.38
C GLU A 563 -46.66 0.60 2.19
N THR A 564 -46.25 0.00 1.10
CA THR A 564 -44.82 -0.10 0.70
C THR A 564 -44.21 1.28 0.48
N ALA A 565 -44.92 2.21 -0.13
CA ALA A 565 -44.44 3.58 -0.31
C ALA A 565 -44.15 4.28 1.04
N MET A 566 -45.07 4.17 2.00
CA MET A 566 -44.93 4.76 3.34
C MET A 566 -43.75 4.14 4.10
N GLU A 567 -43.45 2.85 3.89
CA GLU A 567 -42.28 2.19 4.48
C GLU A 567 -40.98 2.75 3.91
N TRP A 568 -40.89 2.94 2.59
CA TRP A 568 -39.72 3.54 1.96
C TRP A 568 -39.51 5.01 2.40
N TYR A 569 -40.58 5.81 2.43
CA TYR A 569 -40.51 7.20 2.95
C TYR A 569 -40.06 7.22 4.40
N ARG A 570 -40.57 6.32 5.25
CA ARG A 570 -40.16 6.23 6.66
C ARG A 570 -38.65 5.96 6.79
N ARG A 571 -38.13 5.00 6.02
CA ARG A 571 -36.67 4.68 5.99
C ARG A 571 -35.84 5.86 5.51
N ALA A 572 -36.29 6.56 4.47
CA ALA A 572 -35.63 7.76 3.98
C ALA A 572 -35.61 8.88 5.04
N ALA A 573 -36.74 9.13 5.69
CA ALA A 573 -36.85 10.14 6.76
C ALA A 573 -36.00 9.81 7.99
N GLU A 574 -35.89 8.55 8.38
CA GLU A 574 -34.97 8.10 9.46
C GLU A 574 -33.50 8.40 9.14
N LEU A 575 -33.14 8.46 7.87
CA LEU A 575 -31.80 8.84 7.40
C LEU A 575 -31.66 10.34 7.12
N GLY A 576 -32.69 11.13 7.42
CA GLY A 576 -32.63 12.59 7.34
C GLY A 576 -33.17 13.21 6.03
N GLU A 577 -33.82 12.42 5.16
CA GLU A 577 -34.45 12.94 3.94
C GLU A 577 -35.76 13.71 4.26
N ALA A 578 -35.67 15.02 4.28
CA ALA A 578 -36.79 15.88 4.65
C ALA A 578 -38.00 15.78 3.69
N MET A 579 -37.73 15.59 2.39
CA MET A 579 -38.78 15.42 1.38
C MET A 579 -39.61 14.17 1.62
N ALA A 580 -39.04 13.12 2.19
CA ALA A 580 -39.77 11.92 2.55
C ALA A 580 -40.80 12.16 3.65
N ASP A 581 -40.46 12.96 4.70
CA ASP A 581 -41.43 13.40 5.70
C ASP A 581 -42.54 14.30 5.08
N TYR A 582 -42.18 15.16 4.14
CA TYR A 582 -43.20 15.93 3.40
C TYR A 582 -44.15 15.03 2.61
N ASN A 583 -43.63 14.06 1.86
CA ASN A 583 -44.41 13.09 1.08
C ASN A 583 -45.35 12.26 1.98
N MET A 584 -44.86 11.78 3.13
CA MET A 584 -45.69 11.12 4.16
C MET A 584 -46.82 12.04 4.64
N GLY A 585 -46.49 13.31 4.97
CA GLY A 585 -47.45 14.30 5.39
C GLY A 585 -48.54 14.57 4.33
N TRP A 586 -48.15 14.63 3.05
CA TRP A 586 -49.09 14.81 1.94
C TRP A 586 -50.04 13.60 1.81
N HIS A 587 -49.56 12.38 1.86
CA HIS A 587 -50.43 11.20 1.79
C HIS A 587 -51.35 11.08 3.00
N LEU A 588 -50.88 11.43 4.20
CA LEU A 588 -51.72 11.47 5.41
C LEU A 588 -52.80 12.56 5.35
N GLU A 589 -52.48 13.75 4.77
CA GLU A 589 -53.47 14.82 4.53
C GLU A 589 -54.55 14.34 3.59
N GLN A 590 -54.21 13.67 2.48
CA GLN A 590 -55.19 13.09 1.55
C GLN A 590 -56.05 11.99 2.20
N ALA A 591 -55.52 11.27 3.15
CA ALA A 591 -56.25 10.25 3.94
C ALA A 591 -57.09 10.88 5.07
N GLY A 592 -57.09 12.19 5.24
CA GLY A 592 -57.84 12.91 6.29
C GLY A 592 -57.20 12.83 7.68
N LYS A 593 -56.01 12.29 7.83
CA LYS A 593 -55.24 12.16 9.08
C LYS A 593 -54.44 13.46 9.37
N LEU A 594 -55.14 14.56 9.52
CA LEU A 594 -54.58 15.92 9.53
C LEU A 594 -53.55 16.16 10.66
N SER A 595 -53.74 15.56 11.84
CA SER A 595 -52.79 15.72 12.95
C SER A 595 -51.48 15.04 12.71
N GLU A 596 -51.50 13.82 12.10
CA GLU A 596 -50.32 13.11 11.71
C GLU A 596 -49.57 13.82 10.56
N ALA A 597 -50.36 14.32 9.55
CA ALA A 597 -49.82 15.10 8.46
C ALA A 597 -49.07 16.36 8.96
N TYR A 598 -49.67 17.10 9.89
CA TYR A 598 -49.04 18.27 10.51
C TYR A 598 -47.71 17.93 11.19
N ALA A 599 -47.65 16.79 11.91
CA ALA A 599 -46.44 16.37 12.59
C ALA A 599 -45.30 16.04 11.59
N HIS A 600 -45.61 15.40 10.47
CA HIS A 600 -44.64 15.10 9.41
C HIS A 600 -44.21 16.38 8.67
N TYR A 601 -45.13 17.27 8.30
CA TYR A 601 -44.77 18.57 7.73
C TYR A 601 -43.87 19.38 8.65
N ARG A 602 -44.06 19.30 9.96
CA ARG A 602 -43.19 19.98 10.90
C ARG A 602 -41.77 19.42 10.90
N LYS A 603 -41.61 18.08 10.89
CA LYS A 603 -40.31 17.46 10.76
C LYS A 603 -39.60 17.81 9.45
N ALA A 604 -40.33 17.77 8.35
CA ALA A 604 -39.79 18.15 7.05
C ALA A 604 -39.34 19.62 7.03
N ALA A 605 -40.12 20.52 7.64
CA ALA A 605 -39.77 21.94 7.77
C ALA A 605 -38.52 22.15 8.66
N ASP A 606 -38.41 21.40 9.76
CA ASP A 606 -37.20 21.40 10.60
C ASP A 606 -35.97 20.88 9.83
N GLY A 607 -36.16 20.01 8.82
CA GLY A 607 -35.17 19.54 7.84
C GLY A 607 -34.96 20.50 6.64
N ASN A 608 -35.50 21.70 6.68
CA ASN A 608 -35.41 22.74 5.63
C ASN A 608 -36.13 22.42 4.30
N ASP A 609 -37.14 21.53 4.29
CA ASP A 609 -37.98 21.32 3.10
C ASP A 609 -38.86 22.56 2.86
N ASP A 610 -38.76 23.16 1.68
CA ASP A 610 -39.48 24.39 1.32
C ASP A 610 -40.98 24.17 1.13
N SER A 611 -41.37 22.99 0.65
CA SER A 611 -42.78 22.61 0.44
C SER A 611 -43.49 22.36 1.77
N ALA A 612 -42.76 21.86 2.77
CA ALA A 612 -43.30 21.69 4.11
C ALA A 612 -43.66 23.06 4.76
N TRP A 613 -42.84 24.09 4.56
CA TRP A 613 -43.15 25.44 5.03
C TRP A 613 -44.41 25.98 4.37
N TRP A 614 -44.67 25.70 3.10
CA TRP A 614 -45.91 26.05 2.43
C TRP A 614 -47.10 25.29 3.04
N ALA A 615 -46.99 24.02 3.29
CA ALA A 615 -48.05 23.22 3.92
C ALA A 615 -48.38 23.70 5.32
N LEU A 616 -47.38 23.92 6.19
CA LEU A 616 -47.56 24.49 7.53
C LEU A 616 -48.23 25.87 7.50
N GLY A 617 -47.81 26.75 6.58
CA GLY A 617 -48.41 28.06 6.37
C GLY A 617 -49.91 27.95 6.09
N ARG A 618 -50.36 26.98 5.29
CA ARG A 618 -51.80 26.69 5.04
C ARG A 618 -52.51 26.22 6.29
N PHE A 619 -51.88 25.38 7.11
CA PHE A 619 -52.47 24.87 8.37
C PHE A 619 -52.73 26.06 9.33
N TYR A 620 -51.78 26.97 9.49
CA TYR A 620 -51.96 28.19 10.31
C TYR A 620 -52.96 29.20 9.69
N GLU A 621 -52.93 29.39 8.35
CA GLU A 621 -53.81 30.29 7.64
C GLU A 621 -55.31 29.88 7.81
N ASN A 622 -55.57 28.59 7.73
CA ASN A 622 -56.91 28.03 7.74
C ASN A 622 -57.38 27.54 9.13
N GLY A 623 -56.49 27.48 10.11
CA GLY A 623 -56.82 26.96 11.44
C GLY A 623 -57.04 25.43 11.44
N VAL A 624 -56.28 24.70 10.67
CA VAL A 624 -56.38 23.26 10.57
C VAL A 624 -55.41 22.63 11.56
N VAL A 625 -55.90 21.77 12.49
CA VAL A 625 -55.14 21.14 13.58
C VAL A 625 -54.58 22.12 14.60
N VAL A 626 -54.20 23.32 14.20
CA VAL A 626 -53.69 24.41 15.02
C VAL A 626 -54.68 25.60 14.99
N ALA A 627 -54.61 26.47 16.00
CA ALA A 627 -55.41 27.66 15.97
C ALA A 627 -55.04 28.54 14.80
N GLN A 628 -56.04 29.20 14.16
CA GLN A 628 -55.79 30.10 13.06
C GLN A 628 -54.87 31.26 13.51
N ASP A 629 -53.72 31.39 12.87
CA ASP A 629 -52.74 32.43 13.16
C ASP A 629 -52.11 32.98 11.88
N GLY A 630 -52.56 34.12 11.44
CA GLY A 630 -52.07 34.79 10.23
C GLY A 630 -50.60 35.23 10.36
N LYS A 631 -50.08 35.47 11.59
CA LYS A 631 -48.67 35.85 11.78
C LYS A 631 -47.76 34.66 11.59
N GLU A 632 -48.11 33.54 12.19
CA GLU A 632 -47.33 32.27 12.01
C GLU A 632 -47.46 31.78 10.56
N ALA A 633 -48.63 31.84 9.93
CA ALA A 633 -48.79 31.53 8.51
C ALA A 633 -47.83 32.35 7.65
N ARG A 634 -47.78 33.65 7.87
CA ARG A 634 -46.88 34.54 7.14
C ARG A 634 -45.40 34.22 7.40
N ARG A 635 -45.04 33.92 8.65
CA ARG A 635 -43.67 33.50 9.00
C ARG A 635 -43.26 32.23 8.28
N CYS A 636 -44.13 31.21 8.21
CA CYS A 636 -43.88 30.01 7.45
C CYS A 636 -43.61 30.31 5.97
N TYR A 637 -44.45 31.15 5.35
CA TYR A 637 -44.25 31.52 3.96
C TYR A 637 -42.99 32.36 3.73
N GLU A 638 -42.61 33.24 4.67
CA GLU A 638 -41.35 34.01 4.61
C GLU A 638 -40.13 33.09 4.73
N THR A 639 -40.21 32.04 5.52
CA THR A 639 -39.12 31.03 5.64
C THR A 639 -39.01 30.20 4.37
N GLY A 640 -40.11 29.68 3.84
CA GLY A 640 -40.09 28.90 2.60
C GLY A 640 -39.72 29.75 1.37
N GLU A 641 -40.06 31.05 1.32
CA GLU A 641 -39.58 31.95 0.25
C GLU A 641 -38.05 32.08 0.27
N LYS A 642 -37.45 32.21 1.45
CA LYS A 642 -35.99 32.27 1.58
C LYS A 642 -35.27 30.96 1.13
N LEU A 643 -35.93 29.84 1.23
CA LEU A 643 -35.48 28.55 0.73
C LEU A 643 -35.75 28.36 -0.77
N GLY A 644 -36.40 29.33 -1.43
CA GLY A 644 -36.64 29.29 -2.87
C GLY A 644 -38.07 28.90 -3.30
N SER A 645 -38.95 28.56 -2.36
CA SER A 645 -40.32 28.10 -2.68
C SER A 645 -41.17 29.11 -3.42
N VAL A 646 -41.49 28.82 -4.68
CA VAL A 646 -42.40 29.64 -5.49
C VAL A 646 -43.82 29.65 -4.88
N LYS A 647 -44.28 28.51 -4.33
CA LYS A 647 -45.60 28.41 -3.65
C LYS A 647 -45.67 29.32 -2.42
N CYS A 648 -44.58 29.33 -1.62
CA CYS A 648 -44.48 30.25 -0.47
C CYS A 648 -44.47 31.72 -0.90
N LYS A 649 -43.74 32.05 -1.96
CA LYS A 649 -43.68 33.42 -2.52
C LYS A 649 -45.07 33.91 -2.98
N MET A 650 -45.84 33.04 -3.66
CA MET A 650 -47.22 33.37 -4.06
C MET A 650 -48.11 33.61 -2.85
N ARG A 651 -48.05 32.75 -1.83
CA ARG A 651 -48.84 32.91 -0.59
C ARG A 651 -48.43 34.13 0.20
N LEU A 652 -47.14 34.42 0.30
CA LEU A 652 -46.62 35.63 0.96
C LEU A 652 -47.07 36.92 0.27
N ALA A 653 -47.04 36.94 -1.08
CA ALA A 653 -47.57 38.08 -1.85
C ALA A 653 -49.05 38.32 -1.55
N ARG A 654 -49.85 37.24 -1.50
CA ARG A 654 -51.25 37.28 -1.09
C ARG A 654 -51.43 37.78 0.35
N CYS A 655 -50.62 37.31 1.30
CA CYS A 655 -50.68 37.80 2.69
C CYS A 655 -50.38 39.31 2.78
N LYS A 656 -49.41 39.83 2.04
CA LYS A 656 -49.07 41.25 1.98
C LYS A 656 -50.18 42.06 1.36
N LEU A 657 -50.86 41.59 0.30
CA LEU A 657 -51.96 42.23 -0.36
C LEU A 657 -53.19 42.32 0.54
N LEU A 658 -53.56 41.25 1.20
CA LEU A 658 -54.79 41.17 2.04
C LEU A 658 -54.55 41.63 3.48
N GLY A 659 -53.30 41.82 3.93
CA GLY A 659 -52.93 42.15 5.30
C GLY A 659 -53.00 41.01 6.29
N ILE A 660 -52.90 39.76 5.80
CA ILE A 660 -52.84 38.56 6.65
C ILE A 660 -51.56 38.59 7.45
N GLY A 661 -51.66 38.53 8.77
CA GLY A 661 -50.51 38.51 9.69
C GLY A 661 -49.72 39.83 9.76
N GLY A 662 -50.20 40.92 9.15
CA GLY A 662 -49.47 42.18 9.15
C GLY A 662 -50.23 43.31 8.51
N ARG A 663 -49.58 44.45 8.23
CA ARG A 663 -50.22 45.60 7.58
C ARG A 663 -50.55 45.32 6.10
N ARG A 664 -51.67 45.68 5.66
CA ARG A 664 -52.09 45.64 4.26
C ARG A 664 -51.26 46.62 3.42
N ALA A 665 -50.72 46.18 2.31
CA ALA A 665 -49.92 46.98 1.39
C ALA A 665 -50.47 46.83 -0.04
N LYS A 666 -51.61 47.40 -0.35
CA LYS A 666 -52.40 47.19 -1.59
C LYS A 666 -51.49 47.26 -2.85
N LYS A 667 -50.82 48.40 -3.07
CA LYS A 667 -50.02 48.63 -4.28
C LYS A 667 -48.82 47.69 -4.36
N ALA A 668 -47.97 47.65 -3.31
CA ALA A 668 -46.78 46.78 -3.28
C ALA A 668 -47.19 45.30 -3.27
N GLY A 669 -48.30 44.91 -2.64
CA GLY A 669 -48.84 43.56 -2.65
C GLY A 669 -49.32 43.13 -4.03
N LEU A 670 -49.95 43.96 -4.80
CA LEU A 670 -50.35 43.68 -6.19
C LEU A 670 -49.16 43.49 -7.11
N ASP A 671 -48.13 44.34 -6.96
CA ASP A 671 -46.88 44.18 -7.75
C ASP A 671 -46.16 42.87 -7.43
N LEU A 672 -46.05 42.50 -6.15
CA LEU A 672 -45.50 41.23 -5.73
C LEU A 672 -46.30 40.01 -6.22
N CYS A 673 -47.66 40.12 -6.23
CA CYS A 673 -48.53 39.06 -6.74
C CYS A 673 -48.33 38.83 -8.23
N ARG A 674 -48.14 39.90 -9.02
CA ARG A 674 -47.86 39.80 -10.45
C ARG A 674 -46.48 39.17 -10.70
N GLN A 675 -45.44 39.61 -9.98
CA GLN A 675 -44.10 39.03 -10.07
C GLN A 675 -44.07 37.54 -9.68
N ALA A 676 -44.76 37.16 -8.60
CA ALA A 676 -44.85 35.77 -8.19
C ALA A 676 -45.63 34.93 -9.22
N LEU A 677 -46.63 35.49 -9.90
CA LEU A 677 -47.38 34.79 -10.95
C LEU A 677 -46.55 34.57 -12.21
N GLU A 678 -45.71 35.54 -12.62
CA GLU A 678 -44.79 35.36 -13.75
C GLU A 678 -43.75 34.30 -13.44
N LEU A 679 -43.13 34.36 -12.26
CA LEU A 679 -42.16 33.35 -11.82
C LEU A 679 -42.77 31.94 -11.79
N ALA A 680 -44.03 31.81 -11.32
CA ALA A 680 -44.72 30.53 -11.31
C ALA A 680 -45.04 29.99 -12.71
N LYS A 681 -45.31 30.88 -13.69
CA LYS A 681 -45.49 30.46 -15.10
C LYS A 681 -44.18 29.96 -15.69
N GLU A 682 -43.08 30.71 -15.51
CA GLU A 682 -41.74 30.32 -16.01
C GLU A 682 -41.30 28.99 -15.41
N SER A 683 -41.58 28.77 -14.11
CA SER A 683 -41.27 27.48 -13.45
C SER A 683 -42.18 26.33 -13.92
N SER A 684 -43.46 26.63 -14.24
CA SER A 684 -44.41 25.61 -14.74
C SER A 684 -44.16 25.21 -16.19
N GLU A 685 -43.51 26.08 -16.98
CA GLU A 685 -43.08 25.76 -18.37
C GLU A 685 -41.83 24.87 -18.40
N LYS A 686 -41.01 24.91 -17.37
CA LYS A 686 -39.79 24.12 -17.25
C LYS A 686 -40.03 22.76 -16.61
N GLU A 687 -40.94 22.69 -15.63
CA GLU A 687 -41.25 21.47 -14.88
C GLU A 687 -42.73 21.48 -14.42
N ASP A 688 -43.42 20.33 -14.43
CA ASP A 688 -44.84 20.23 -14.02
C ASP A 688 -45.01 20.18 -12.50
N TYR A 689 -44.72 21.30 -11.83
CA TYR A 689 -44.78 21.41 -10.36
C TYR A 689 -46.18 21.63 -9.76
N GLY A 690 -47.26 21.51 -10.53
CA GLY A 690 -48.63 21.66 -10.03
C GLY A 690 -48.94 22.98 -9.38
N TYR A 691 -48.41 24.11 -9.92
CA TYR A 691 -48.69 25.47 -9.40
C TYR A 691 -50.09 26.00 -9.73
N GLU A 692 -50.86 25.30 -10.55
CA GLU A 692 -52.09 25.81 -11.14
C GLU A 692 -53.13 26.23 -10.10
N ALA A 693 -53.28 25.47 -9.01
CA ALA A 693 -54.20 25.83 -7.92
C ALA A 693 -53.80 27.13 -7.22
N GLU A 694 -52.51 27.32 -6.95
CA GLU A 694 -52.00 28.55 -6.32
C GLU A 694 -52.01 29.71 -7.27
N MET A 695 -51.70 29.54 -8.54
CA MET A 695 -51.84 30.58 -9.57
C MET A 695 -53.28 31.05 -9.74
N ASN A 696 -54.22 30.10 -9.75
CA ASN A 696 -55.65 30.45 -9.85
C ASN A 696 -56.15 31.23 -8.61
N LEU A 697 -55.72 30.83 -7.41
CA LEU A 697 -56.00 31.54 -6.19
C LEU A 697 -55.39 32.95 -6.25
N LEU A 698 -54.19 33.11 -6.73
CA LEU A 698 -53.53 34.41 -6.83
C LEU A 698 -54.16 35.30 -7.89
N ARG A 699 -54.55 34.78 -9.08
CA ARG A 699 -55.28 35.49 -10.12
C ARG A 699 -56.60 36.03 -9.61
N ARG A 700 -57.42 35.23 -8.88
CA ARG A 700 -58.65 35.67 -8.25
C ARG A 700 -58.38 36.77 -7.24
N THR A 701 -57.39 36.61 -6.39
CA THR A 701 -57.05 37.63 -5.39
C THR A 701 -56.63 38.98 -6.03
N ILE A 702 -55.93 38.95 -7.15
CA ILE A 702 -55.54 40.12 -7.92
C ILE A 702 -56.83 40.84 -8.46
N ALA A 703 -57.70 40.09 -9.16
CA ALA A 703 -58.92 40.62 -9.77
C ALA A 703 -59.87 41.29 -8.74
N GLU A 704 -60.02 40.65 -7.56
CA GLU A 704 -60.84 41.18 -6.46
C GLU A 704 -60.25 42.45 -5.82
N ASN A 705 -58.95 42.72 -5.99
CA ASN A 705 -58.28 43.89 -5.39
C ASN A 705 -57.90 44.99 -6.41
N GLU A 706 -58.01 44.72 -7.72
CA GLU A 706 -57.85 45.72 -8.79
C GLU A 706 -59.10 46.52 -9.01
N SER A 707 -60.32 45.97 -8.69
CA SER A 707 -61.59 46.68 -8.64
C SER A 707 -61.67 47.54 -7.36
#